data_8cb76b6f090ad498eb42234132419b2e
#
_entry.id   8cb76b6f090ad498eb42234132419b2e
#
_cell.length_a   1.000
_cell.length_b   1.000
_cell.length_c   1.000
_cell.angle_alpha   90.00
_cell.angle_beta   90.00
_cell.angle_gamma   90.00
#
_symmetry.space_group_name_H-M   'P 1'
#
loop_
_entity.id
_entity.type
_entity.pdbx_description
1 polymer ?
#
loop_
_entity_poly.entity_id
_entity_poly.type
_entity_poly.pdbx_seq_one_letter_code
_entity_poly.pdbx_strand_id
1 'polypeptide(L)'
;MSKGVMNNAAAIEKRCNEVNPLSLTGMSAMVFPEKISTTRGGMAVKHTSQRLVLRNPEFPMMFSGAENEFGKRSTWDVRANADYRLMKKFVKFPNAPYSPIAYIFQDMQSGKYLCKVYKPAVNLVEKYGFRMKNNIANIKEGDILPKGSSIAQSSSYINDNYCAGVNVRMAYAVLPELTEDSLVISDECAKALEYDFVDTVTVNVSKKSFLLNRYGRNGEYKPFPNIGEEVQDNILCSIRENSYVSSVAEASIPHINDTKIFSHGIVADIDIFTNVDVENDQFNMYLTQIKQWYSDIYAYISTIIVDPHQDDTSLLDIYHQAEKYLNSSTWVTKEYIADTIIKFTMLQPMEIKVGQKVVGRYGNKSVISKIIPASEMPRTDDGRPIHMLANALAVPNRIIAFATYECSMTFMMERMNQHIAQMYNDGASNDKIVTIVSEFVSIFNPDEGSEISRLYQENPNKVIDDILQNGIYIQIKPFNEVCVRDALLEAYEKYPTIMRHYHIQTKLHKRWVTLDDTYPVGYQYTWVLKQEPSKALSAISTGRTTLYDQPVKTHQFNKNLRHYSDNPVKFGEYDTYNITAGVGIIDLAKITTYYRGSQYEDNSILMSQLNDMGLNFSKYNQFPQLDNLKNTLKFMGIQLRPDIFGYSTIGAVDQIYKVLINNVEIEVSIPDLRAFLIMYSYFMEYQKEHPFADMEKFYKVIDETDLFDGLPRDEIESMYVRFTEILPTLNQLKQYV
;
A
#
# COMPACT_ATOMS: atom_id res chain seq x y z
N MET A 1 -2.52 21.97 -20.15
CA MET A 1 -1.71 21.89 -21.36
C MET A 1 -2.17 20.74 -22.16
N SER A 2 -2.44 21.00 -23.36
CA SER A 2 -2.93 20.02 -24.28
C SER A 2 -1.85 18.99 -24.58
N LYS A 3 -2.28 17.77 -24.84
CA LYS A 3 -1.39 16.72 -25.35
C LYS A 3 -0.55 17.20 -26.54
N GLY A 4 -1.05 18.16 -27.35
CA GLY A 4 -0.37 18.69 -28.52
C GLY A 4 0.76 19.67 -28.21
N VAL A 5 0.57 20.58 -27.28
CA VAL A 5 1.62 21.49 -26.81
C VAL A 5 2.68 20.71 -26.03
N MET A 6 2.27 19.72 -25.24
CA MET A 6 3.17 18.81 -24.53
C MET A 6 3.89 17.80 -25.42
N ASN A 7 3.31 17.47 -26.60
CA ASN A 7 3.92 16.54 -27.56
C ASN A 7 5.00 17.17 -28.45
N ASN A 8 5.28 18.45 -28.30
CA ASN A 8 6.48 19.04 -28.88
C ASN A 8 7.71 18.56 -28.07
N ALA A 9 8.32 17.48 -28.54
CA ALA A 9 9.44 16.84 -27.84
C ALA A 9 10.58 17.82 -27.49
N ALA A 10 10.88 18.78 -28.38
CA ALA A 10 11.92 19.76 -28.13
C ALA A 10 11.55 20.77 -27.03
N ALA A 11 10.29 21.20 -26.96
CA ALA A 11 9.84 22.10 -25.90
C ALA A 11 9.79 21.39 -24.55
N ILE A 12 9.39 20.12 -24.52
CA ILE A 12 9.40 19.28 -23.32
C ILE A 12 10.83 19.03 -22.86
N GLU A 13 11.72 18.65 -23.77
CA GLU A 13 13.13 18.41 -23.47
C GLU A 13 13.82 19.66 -22.90
N LYS A 14 13.56 20.84 -23.50
CA LYS A 14 14.05 22.11 -22.98
C LYS A 14 13.54 22.37 -21.55
N ARG A 15 12.25 22.18 -21.30
CA ARG A 15 11.65 22.37 -19.97
C ARG A 15 12.20 21.40 -18.93
N CYS A 16 12.47 20.15 -19.30
CA CYS A 16 13.06 19.19 -18.38
C CYS A 16 14.49 19.50 -18.03
N ASN A 17 15.25 20.03 -18.95
CA ASN A 17 16.63 20.50 -18.69
C ASN A 17 16.67 21.70 -17.73
N GLU A 18 15.56 22.42 -17.58
CA GLU A 18 15.43 23.53 -16.63
C GLU A 18 14.94 23.08 -15.23
N VAL A 19 14.52 21.83 -15.07
CA VAL A 19 14.09 21.30 -13.77
C VAL A 19 15.30 21.10 -12.86
N ASN A 20 15.21 21.58 -11.61
CA ASN A 20 16.28 21.39 -10.64
C ASN A 20 16.56 19.89 -10.44
N PRO A 21 17.82 19.43 -10.60
CA PRO A 21 18.19 18.01 -10.46
C PRO A 21 17.77 17.38 -9.13
N LEU A 22 17.67 18.15 -8.05
CA LEU A 22 17.23 17.67 -6.75
C LEU A 22 15.74 17.26 -6.76
N SER A 23 14.93 17.82 -7.64
CA SER A 23 13.51 17.45 -7.79
C SER A 23 13.30 16.17 -8.58
N LEU A 24 14.31 15.70 -9.33
CA LEU A 24 14.29 14.42 -10.03
C LEU A 24 14.45 13.20 -9.12
N THR A 25 14.55 13.42 -7.83
CA THR A 25 14.56 12.38 -6.78
C THR A 25 13.14 11.92 -6.45
N GLY A 26 12.93 11.33 -5.29
CA GLY A 26 11.62 10.91 -4.81
C GLY A 26 10.56 12.02 -4.67
N MET A 27 10.95 13.30 -4.78
CA MET A 27 10.05 14.45 -4.74
C MET A 27 9.62 14.93 -6.13
N SER A 28 10.05 14.29 -7.20
CA SER A 28 9.78 14.71 -8.60
C SER A 28 8.29 14.81 -8.98
N ALA A 29 7.44 14.03 -8.33
CA ALA A 29 5.99 14.09 -8.54
C ALA A 29 5.30 15.24 -7.79
N MET A 30 6.04 15.98 -6.95
CA MET A 30 5.52 17.07 -6.13
C MET A 30 5.70 18.40 -6.86
N VAL A 31 4.67 19.23 -6.87
CA VAL A 31 4.78 20.66 -7.14
C VAL A 31 4.97 21.39 -5.82
N PHE A 32 5.77 22.45 -5.80
CA PHE A 32 6.19 23.20 -4.61
C PHE A 32 7.01 22.40 -3.56
N PRO A 33 8.01 21.62 -3.97
CA PRO A 33 8.79 20.82 -3.01
C PRO A 33 9.53 21.67 -1.98
N GLU A 34 9.91 22.90 -2.34
CA GLU A 34 10.62 23.85 -1.48
C GLU A 34 9.72 24.51 -0.43
N LYS A 35 8.40 24.41 -0.57
CA LYS A 35 7.41 25.05 0.31
C LYS A 35 6.79 24.09 1.33
N ILE A 36 7.25 22.84 1.38
CA ILE A 36 6.75 21.83 2.30
C ILE A 36 7.73 21.58 3.44
N SER A 37 7.24 21.20 4.62
CA SER A 37 8.13 20.78 5.70
C SER A 37 8.93 19.53 5.33
N THR A 38 10.16 19.42 5.81
CA THR A 38 11.04 18.26 5.56
C THR A 38 10.36 16.93 5.92
N THR A 39 9.61 16.90 7.03
CA THR A 39 8.87 15.71 7.47
C THR A 39 7.81 15.31 6.45
N ARG A 40 7.05 16.27 5.93
CA ARG A 40 6.02 16.01 4.90
C ARG A 40 6.63 15.64 3.55
N GLY A 41 7.72 16.29 3.18
CA GLY A 41 8.51 15.91 2.01
C GLY A 41 9.00 14.46 2.09
N GLY A 42 9.56 14.05 3.23
CA GLY A 42 9.94 12.66 3.47
C GLY A 42 8.77 11.67 3.40
N MET A 43 7.59 12.05 3.91
CA MET A 43 6.38 11.25 3.77
C MET A 43 5.93 11.13 2.31
N ALA A 44 5.96 12.21 1.53
CA ALA A 44 5.60 12.20 0.12
C ALA A 44 6.53 11.29 -0.70
N VAL A 45 7.84 11.32 -0.45
CA VAL A 45 8.81 10.39 -1.05
C VAL A 45 8.48 8.95 -0.71
N LYS A 46 8.15 8.65 0.55
CA LYS A 46 7.72 7.32 0.96
C LYS A 46 6.41 6.88 0.28
N HIS A 47 5.45 7.79 0.14
CA HIS A 47 4.21 7.52 -0.59
C HIS A 47 4.49 7.21 -2.07
N THR A 48 5.41 7.92 -2.69
CA THR A 48 5.86 7.67 -4.07
C THR A 48 6.44 6.26 -4.22
N SER A 49 7.22 5.78 -3.25
CA SER A 49 7.78 4.42 -3.27
C SER A 49 6.76 3.31 -3.00
N GLN A 50 5.63 3.64 -2.37
CA GLN A 50 4.58 2.68 -1.97
C GLN A 50 3.34 2.71 -2.89
N ARG A 51 3.37 3.53 -3.95
CA ARG A 51 2.25 3.67 -4.87
C ARG A 51 2.02 2.42 -5.70
N LEU A 52 0.77 2.24 -6.10
CA LEU A 52 0.36 1.25 -7.08
C LEU A 52 0.36 1.86 -8.49
N VAL A 53 0.55 1.03 -9.49
CA VAL A 53 0.39 1.42 -10.89
C VAL A 53 -1.09 1.30 -11.22
N LEU A 54 -1.72 2.43 -11.52
CA LEU A 54 -3.14 2.47 -11.88
C LEU A 54 -3.35 1.94 -13.32
N ARG A 55 -4.55 1.42 -13.58
CA ARG A 55 -4.91 0.92 -14.91
C ARG A 55 -5.09 2.06 -15.93
N ASN A 56 -5.74 3.14 -15.50
CA ASN A 56 -6.08 4.28 -16.33
C ASN A 56 -5.62 5.59 -15.63
N PRO A 57 -4.32 5.82 -15.48
CA PRO A 57 -3.83 7.06 -14.90
C PRO A 57 -4.06 8.23 -15.85
N GLU A 58 -4.01 9.44 -15.30
CA GLU A 58 -4.12 10.69 -16.04
C GLU A 58 -2.85 11.51 -15.90
N PHE A 59 -2.61 12.40 -16.86
CA PHE A 59 -1.56 13.40 -16.70
C PHE A 59 -2.02 14.45 -15.66
N PRO A 60 -1.15 14.87 -14.73
CA PRO A 60 -1.53 15.86 -13.72
C PRO A 60 -1.81 17.23 -14.34
N MET A 61 -2.92 17.87 -13.95
CA MET A 61 -3.27 19.21 -14.41
C MET A 61 -2.20 20.25 -14.05
N MET A 62 -1.60 20.09 -12.87
CA MET A 62 -0.40 20.82 -12.46
C MET A 62 0.78 19.85 -12.44
N PHE A 63 1.84 20.17 -13.12
CA PHE A 63 2.99 19.27 -13.27
C PHE A 63 4.33 19.99 -13.04
N SER A 64 5.35 19.22 -12.64
CA SER A 64 6.66 19.78 -12.32
C SER A 64 7.56 19.98 -13.53
N GLY A 65 7.35 19.21 -14.59
CA GLY A 65 8.22 19.09 -15.77
C GLY A 65 9.19 17.90 -15.67
N ALA A 66 9.23 17.18 -14.52
CA ALA A 66 10.03 15.98 -14.37
C ALA A 66 9.34 14.71 -14.89
N GLU A 67 8.06 14.80 -15.23
CA GLU A 67 7.20 13.69 -15.61
C GLU A 67 7.69 12.97 -16.87
N ASN A 68 8.35 13.65 -17.80
CA ASN A 68 8.90 13.02 -19.01
C ASN A 68 10.27 12.35 -18.78
N GLU A 69 10.99 12.67 -17.71
CA GLU A 69 12.26 12.02 -17.38
C GLU A 69 12.11 10.93 -16.31
N PHE A 70 11.02 10.98 -15.52
CA PHE A 70 10.84 10.05 -14.43
C PHE A 70 10.66 8.61 -14.93
N GLY A 71 11.48 7.71 -14.41
CA GLY A 71 11.40 6.28 -14.69
C GLY A 71 11.86 5.85 -16.09
N LYS A 72 12.35 6.76 -16.93
CA LYS A 72 12.96 6.39 -18.21
C LYS A 72 14.05 5.34 -18.01
N ARG A 73 14.07 4.34 -18.89
CA ARG A 73 15.00 3.19 -18.84
C ARG A 73 14.87 2.29 -17.60
N SER A 74 13.76 2.43 -16.86
CA SER A 74 13.39 1.50 -15.80
C SER A 74 12.67 0.27 -16.35
N THR A 75 12.34 -0.67 -15.48
CA THR A 75 11.46 -1.81 -15.83
C THR A 75 10.03 -1.38 -16.19
N TRP A 76 9.65 -0.13 -15.94
CA TRP A 76 8.33 0.43 -16.24
C TRP A 76 8.26 1.12 -17.60
N ASP A 77 9.43 1.50 -18.13
CA ASP A 77 9.59 2.12 -19.46
C ASP A 77 10.89 1.61 -20.09
N VAL A 78 10.78 0.48 -20.77
CA VAL A 78 11.90 -0.18 -21.44
C VAL A 78 12.18 0.51 -22.76
N ARG A 79 13.37 1.12 -22.88
CA ARG A 79 13.77 1.89 -24.07
C ARG A 79 15.02 1.35 -24.73
N ALA A 80 15.15 1.65 -26.00
CA ALA A 80 16.37 1.41 -26.77
C ALA A 80 17.48 2.39 -26.32
N ASN A 81 18.63 1.85 -25.92
CA ASN A 81 19.79 2.65 -25.48
C ASN A 81 20.68 3.13 -26.66
N ALA A 82 20.52 2.49 -27.82
CA ALA A 82 21.19 2.81 -29.08
C ALA A 82 20.22 2.54 -30.24
N ASP A 83 20.66 2.77 -31.47
CA ASP A 83 19.89 2.35 -32.65
C ASP A 83 20.01 0.83 -32.80
N TYR A 84 18.86 0.15 -32.68
CA TYR A 84 18.78 -1.31 -32.69
C TYR A 84 18.14 -1.81 -33.98
N ARG A 85 18.79 -2.76 -34.64
CA ARG A 85 18.16 -3.55 -35.72
C ARG A 85 17.51 -4.80 -35.14
N LEU A 86 16.23 -5.02 -35.40
CA LEU A 86 15.58 -6.27 -35.01
C LEU A 86 16.07 -7.42 -35.88
N MET A 87 16.73 -8.38 -35.26
CA MET A 87 17.26 -9.56 -35.94
C MET A 87 16.25 -10.69 -35.95
N LYS A 88 15.61 -10.97 -34.79
CA LYS A 88 14.63 -12.03 -34.66
C LYS A 88 13.60 -11.74 -33.57
N LYS A 89 12.37 -12.27 -33.78
CA LYS A 89 11.25 -12.15 -32.87
C LYS A 89 10.70 -13.54 -32.57
N PHE A 90 10.69 -13.91 -31.28
CA PHE A 90 10.15 -15.18 -30.81
C PHE A 90 8.93 -14.95 -29.93
N VAL A 91 7.77 -15.45 -30.35
CA VAL A 91 6.51 -15.35 -29.63
C VAL A 91 6.25 -16.67 -28.91
N LYS A 92 6.07 -16.64 -27.58
CA LYS A 92 5.89 -17.86 -26.76
C LYS A 92 4.57 -18.58 -27.09
N PHE A 93 3.48 -17.80 -27.24
CA PHE A 93 2.14 -18.30 -27.53
C PHE A 93 1.53 -17.51 -28.69
N PRO A 94 1.72 -17.93 -29.94
CA PRO A 94 1.37 -17.10 -31.13
C PRO A 94 -0.11 -16.68 -31.21
N ASN A 95 -1.02 -17.49 -30.67
CA ASN A 95 -2.48 -17.27 -30.77
C ASN A 95 -3.10 -16.77 -29.46
N ALA A 96 -2.29 -16.48 -28.42
CA ALA A 96 -2.79 -16.02 -27.15
C ALA A 96 -2.88 -14.49 -27.07
N PRO A 97 -3.90 -13.93 -26.42
CA PRO A 97 -4.03 -12.47 -26.24
C PRO A 97 -2.92 -11.86 -25.39
N TYR A 98 -2.36 -12.66 -24.49
CA TYR A 98 -1.19 -12.35 -23.68
C TYR A 98 -0.09 -13.33 -24.01
N SER A 99 1.05 -12.84 -24.50
CA SER A 99 2.19 -13.71 -24.81
C SER A 99 3.50 -12.99 -24.55
N PRO A 100 4.42 -13.59 -23.79
CA PRO A 100 5.79 -13.13 -23.74
C PRO A 100 6.44 -13.19 -25.13
N ILE A 101 7.29 -12.21 -25.43
CA ILE A 101 8.00 -12.10 -26.70
C ILE A 101 9.47 -11.81 -26.42
N ALA A 102 10.36 -12.62 -26.98
CA ALA A 102 11.78 -12.34 -26.96
C ALA A 102 12.18 -11.64 -28.28
N TYR A 103 12.75 -10.45 -28.16
CA TYR A 103 13.28 -9.68 -29.26
C TYR A 103 14.81 -9.73 -29.22
N ILE A 104 15.43 -10.24 -30.26
CA ILE A 104 16.89 -10.22 -30.43
C ILE A 104 17.24 -9.05 -31.32
N PHE A 105 17.99 -8.11 -30.77
CA PHE A 105 18.44 -6.93 -31.47
C PHE A 105 19.95 -6.96 -31.69
N GLN A 106 20.40 -6.26 -32.73
CA GLN A 106 21.79 -5.89 -32.93
C GLN A 106 21.95 -4.40 -32.76
N ASP A 107 22.83 -3.98 -31.90
CA ASP A 107 23.24 -2.59 -31.75
C ASP A 107 24.01 -2.17 -33.01
N MET A 108 23.51 -1.16 -33.70
CA MET A 108 24.06 -0.70 -34.96
C MET A 108 25.43 -0.03 -34.82
N GLN A 109 25.75 0.49 -33.62
CA GLN A 109 27.01 1.18 -33.36
C GLN A 109 28.10 0.22 -32.92
N SER A 110 27.79 -0.68 -31.98
CA SER A 110 28.77 -1.62 -31.41
C SER A 110 28.81 -2.97 -32.13
N GLY A 111 27.79 -3.30 -32.93
CA GLY A 111 27.62 -4.59 -33.56
C GLY A 111 27.19 -5.72 -32.61
N LYS A 112 27.07 -5.44 -31.30
CA LYS A 112 26.72 -6.44 -30.29
C LYS A 112 25.27 -6.83 -30.37
N TYR A 113 25.01 -8.10 -30.01
CA TYR A 113 23.65 -8.60 -29.89
C TYR A 113 23.14 -8.46 -28.45
N LEU A 114 21.83 -8.21 -28.30
CA LEU A 114 21.16 -8.13 -27.03
C LEU A 114 19.75 -8.72 -27.12
N CYS A 115 19.20 -9.15 -25.99
CA CYS A 115 17.83 -9.64 -25.89
C CYS A 115 16.97 -8.72 -25.02
N LYS A 116 15.77 -8.41 -25.48
CA LYS A 116 14.72 -7.77 -24.67
C LYS A 116 13.49 -8.67 -24.64
N VAL A 117 13.14 -9.15 -23.46
CA VAL A 117 11.96 -9.99 -23.26
C VAL A 117 10.80 -9.10 -22.81
N TYR A 118 9.79 -8.99 -23.67
CA TYR A 118 8.51 -8.41 -23.30
C TYR A 118 7.68 -9.40 -22.50
N LYS A 119 7.14 -8.96 -21.38
CA LYS A 119 6.16 -9.70 -20.57
C LYS A 119 4.90 -8.86 -20.45
N PRO A 120 3.72 -9.40 -20.77
CA PRO A 120 2.46 -8.63 -20.75
C PRO A 120 2.02 -8.21 -19.35
N ALA A 121 2.44 -8.93 -18.34
CA ALA A 121 2.18 -8.64 -16.93
C ALA A 121 3.46 -8.79 -16.12
N VAL A 122 3.71 -7.83 -15.22
CA VAL A 122 4.91 -7.77 -14.38
C VAL A 122 4.48 -7.71 -12.93
N ASN A 123 4.98 -8.65 -12.11
CA ASN A 123 4.84 -8.57 -10.66
C ASN A 123 5.90 -7.61 -10.11
N LEU A 124 5.50 -6.63 -9.31
CA LEU A 124 6.40 -5.64 -8.75
C LEU A 124 6.85 -6.03 -7.33
N VAL A 125 5.91 -6.13 -6.42
CA VAL A 125 6.16 -6.52 -5.02
C VAL A 125 4.94 -7.27 -4.50
N GLU A 126 5.15 -8.40 -3.89
CA GLU A 126 4.06 -9.22 -3.37
C GLU A 126 3.11 -9.68 -4.51
N LYS A 127 1.82 -9.25 -4.46
CA LYS A 127 0.84 -9.49 -5.53
C LYS A 127 0.58 -8.24 -6.38
N TYR A 128 1.21 -7.13 -6.06
CA TYR A 128 1.05 -5.91 -6.84
C TYR A 128 1.87 -6.00 -8.11
N GLY A 129 1.25 -5.65 -9.19
CA GLY A 129 1.88 -5.65 -10.50
C GLY A 129 1.17 -4.70 -11.44
N PHE A 130 1.49 -4.79 -12.69
CA PHE A 130 0.92 -3.96 -13.74
C PHE A 130 1.00 -4.64 -15.09
N ARG A 131 0.19 -4.14 -16.00
CA ARG A 131 0.24 -4.54 -17.42
C ARG A 131 1.30 -3.73 -18.13
N MET A 132 1.98 -4.40 -19.05
CA MET A 132 2.89 -3.76 -19.99
C MET A 132 2.23 -3.64 -21.36
N LYS A 133 2.36 -2.47 -21.97
CA LYS A 133 2.00 -2.23 -23.37
C LYS A 133 3.23 -2.51 -24.23
N ASN A 134 3.08 -3.32 -25.25
CA ASN A 134 4.10 -3.57 -26.25
C ASN A 134 4.05 -2.48 -27.34
N ASN A 135 4.98 -1.54 -27.33
CA ASN A 135 4.99 -0.43 -28.27
C ASN A 135 5.58 -0.80 -29.63
N ILE A 136 6.29 -1.94 -29.70
CA ILE A 136 6.90 -2.46 -30.92
C ILE A 136 6.25 -3.78 -31.39
N ALA A 137 4.99 -4.01 -31.04
CA ALA A 137 4.29 -5.25 -31.43
C ALA A 137 4.35 -5.53 -32.94
N ASN A 138 4.27 -4.48 -33.76
CA ASN A 138 4.20 -4.55 -35.22
C ASN A 138 5.58 -4.44 -35.92
N ILE A 139 6.68 -4.36 -35.15
CA ILE A 139 8.02 -4.29 -35.73
C ILE A 139 8.33 -5.57 -36.50
N LYS A 140 8.97 -5.45 -37.64
CA LYS A 140 9.38 -6.55 -38.52
C LYS A 140 10.87 -6.82 -38.39
N GLU A 141 11.27 -8.06 -38.67
CA GLU A 141 12.68 -8.44 -38.74
C GLU A 141 13.40 -7.58 -39.79
N GLY A 142 14.53 -7.01 -39.44
CA GLY A 142 15.29 -6.07 -40.26
C GLY A 142 15.01 -4.58 -39.99
N ASP A 143 13.87 -4.24 -39.37
CA ASP A 143 13.56 -2.85 -39.04
C ASP A 143 14.53 -2.29 -37.99
N ILE A 144 14.76 -0.97 -38.11
CA ILE A 144 15.63 -0.23 -37.17
C ILE A 144 14.76 0.48 -36.14
N LEU A 145 15.04 0.25 -34.89
CA LEU A 145 14.44 0.94 -33.73
C LEU A 145 15.42 2.04 -33.29
N PRO A 146 15.08 3.34 -33.47
CA PRO A 146 15.97 4.43 -33.09
C PRO A 146 16.24 4.48 -31.58
N LYS A 147 17.41 5.01 -31.21
CA LYS A 147 17.76 5.30 -29.83
C LYS A 147 16.67 6.15 -29.14
N GLY A 148 16.32 5.77 -27.91
CA GLY A 148 15.29 6.44 -27.11
C GLY A 148 13.86 5.94 -27.39
N SER A 149 13.63 5.13 -28.43
CA SER A 149 12.32 4.55 -28.72
C SER A 149 11.88 3.62 -27.58
N SER A 150 10.61 3.72 -27.19
CA SER A 150 10.03 2.84 -26.19
C SER A 150 9.73 1.46 -26.77
N ILE A 151 10.25 0.41 -26.13
CA ILE A 151 9.99 -1.00 -26.47
C ILE A 151 8.72 -1.46 -25.79
N ALA A 152 8.63 -1.21 -24.47
CA ALA A 152 7.48 -1.57 -23.67
C ALA A 152 7.30 -0.59 -22.51
N GLN A 153 6.06 -0.22 -22.24
CA GLN A 153 5.71 0.73 -21.17
C GLN A 153 4.59 0.18 -20.28
N SER A 154 4.65 0.50 -18.99
CA SER A 154 3.51 0.29 -18.08
C SER A 154 2.38 1.28 -18.38
N SER A 155 1.19 1.05 -17.81
CA SER A 155 0.07 1.99 -17.89
C SER A 155 0.39 3.38 -17.31
N SER A 156 1.44 3.49 -16.49
CA SER A 156 1.89 4.78 -15.93
C SER A 156 2.50 5.75 -16.94
N TYR A 157 2.56 5.41 -18.22
CA TYR A 157 3.09 6.32 -19.23
C TYR A 157 2.02 6.68 -20.25
N ILE A 158 1.79 7.98 -20.39
CA ILE A 158 0.88 8.56 -21.39
C ILE A 158 1.70 9.54 -22.23
N ASN A 159 1.82 9.25 -23.54
CA ASN A 159 2.62 10.06 -24.46
C ASN A 159 4.04 10.35 -23.90
N ASP A 160 4.71 9.30 -23.45
CA ASP A 160 6.04 9.32 -22.84
C ASP A 160 6.18 10.10 -21.53
N ASN A 161 5.09 10.60 -20.97
CA ASN A 161 5.09 11.25 -19.66
C ASN A 161 4.65 10.29 -18.58
N TYR A 162 5.34 10.33 -17.45
CA TYR A 162 5.00 9.52 -16.29
C TYR A 162 3.75 10.06 -15.58
N CYS A 163 2.76 9.19 -15.39
CA CYS A 163 1.48 9.49 -14.75
C CYS A 163 1.25 8.53 -13.58
N ALA A 164 1.30 9.06 -12.36
CA ALA A 164 1.19 8.23 -11.14
C ALA A 164 -0.24 8.03 -10.65
N GLY A 165 -1.14 8.94 -10.97
CA GLY A 165 -2.46 9.04 -10.38
C GLY A 165 -3.52 9.57 -11.34
N VAL A 166 -4.61 10.05 -10.77
CA VAL A 166 -5.73 10.69 -11.46
C VAL A 166 -6.05 12.04 -10.85
N ASN A 167 -6.61 12.95 -11.65
CA ASN A 167 -7.09 14.25 -11.18
C ASN A 167 -8.50 14.07 -10.62
N VAL A 168 -8.65 14.05 -9.31
CA VAL A 168 -9.95 13.83 -8.66
C VAL A 168 -10.56 15.16 -8.27
N ARG A 169 -11.79 15.43 -8.74
CA ARG A 169 -12.56 16.61 -8.38
C ARG A 169 -12.99 16.53 -6.93
N MET A 170 -12.53 17.48 -6.10
CA MET A 170 -12.67 17.38 -4.67
C MET A 170 -13.02 18.69 -3.98
N ALA A 171 -13.52 18.56 -2.75
CA ALA A 171 -13.68 19.65 -1.81
C ALA A 171 -13.24 19.23 -0.41
N TYR A 172 -12.79 20.21 0.38
CA TYR A 172 -12.57 20.06 1.80
C TYR A 172 -13.87 20.36 2.54
N ALA A 173 -14.31 19.45 3.40
CA ALA A 173 -15.56 19.55 4.12
C ALA A 173 -15.44 19.05 5.56
N VAL A 174 -16.42 19.39 6.39
CA VAL A 174 -16.58 18.82 7.74
C VAL A 174 -17.91 18.08 7.76
N LEU A 175 -17.86 16.76 7.74
CA LEU A 175 -19.02 15.86 7.77
C LEU A 175 -18.82 14.81 8.86
N PRO A 176 -19.90 14.21 9.39
CA PRO A 176 -19.78 13.16 10.40
C PRO A 176 -18.96 11.96 9.96
N GLU A 177 -18.98 11.62 8.67
CA GLU A 177 -18.20 10.52 8.08
C GLU A 177 -16.73 10.85 7.82
N LEU A 178 -16.34 12.14 7.93
CA LEU A 178 -14.98 12.63 7.74
C LEU A 178 -14.28 12.83 9.08
N THR A 179 -13.83 11.73 9.68
CA THR A 179 -12.93 11.77 10.82
C THR A 179 -11.51 12.13 10.36
N GLU A 180 -10.55 12.26 11.26
CA GLU A 180 -9.25 12.91 11.06
C GLU A 180 -8.56 12.64 9.71
N ASP A 181 -8.40 11.41 9.29
CA ASP A 181 -7.70 11.01 8.04
C ASP A 181 -8.61 10.33 7.03
N SER A 182 -9.91 10.51 7.14
CA SER A 182 -10.86 9.83 6.28
C SER A 182 -11.17 10.59 5.00
N LEU A 183 -11.54 9.81 3.97
CA LEU A 183 -12.08 10.28 2.71
C LEU A 183 -13.42 9.64 2.44
N VAL A 184 -14.35 10.42 1.91
CA VAL A 184 -15.55 9.89 1.25
C VAL A 184 -15.36 10.07 -0.25
N ILE A 185 -15.52 9.01 -1.03
CA ILE A 185 -15.33 9.04 -2.48
C ILE A 185 -16.56 8.52 -3.22
N SER A 186 -16.70 8.91 -4.48
CA SER A 186 -17.71 8.33 -5.36
C SER A 186 -17.29 6.97 -5.90
N ASP A 187 -18.25 6.18 -6.36
CA ASP A 187 -18.03 4.95 -7.12
C ASP A 187 -17.25 5.18 -8.41
N GLU A 188 -17.48 6.31 -9.09
CA GLU A 188 -16.72 6.72 -10.28
C GLU A 188 -15.25 7.00 -9.93
N CYS A 189 -14.98 7.67 -8.81
CA CYS A 189 -13.61 7.86 -8.31
C CYS A 189 -12.96 6.52 -7.97
N ALA A 190 -13.69 5.62 -7.32
CA ALA A 190 -13.20 4.29 -7.00
C ALA A 190 -12.79 3.51 -8.26
N LYS A 191 -13.59 3.62 -9.34
CA LYS A 191 -13.27 3.03 -10.65
C LYS A 191 -12.08 3.68 -11.34
N ALA A 192 -11.92 5.00 -11.23
CA ALA A 192 -10.76 5.70 -11.80
C ALA A 192 -9.44 5.29 -11.12
N LEU A 193 -9.49 4.90 -9.86
CA LEU A 193 -8.34 4.47 -9.05
C LEU A 193 -8.04 2.96 -9.13
N GLU A 194 -8.66 2.20 -10.04
CA GLU A 194 -8.41 0.78 -10.24
C GLU A 194 -6.95 0.46 -10.58
N TYR A 195 -6.48 -0.70 -10.10
CA TYR A 195 -5.13 -1.21 -10.34
C TYR A 195 -5.15 -2.73 -10.61
N ASP A 196 -4.01 -3.30 -10.96
CA ASP A 196 -3.92 -4.74 -11.23
C ASP A 196 -3.10 -5.46 -10.15
N PHE A 197 -3.54 -6.65 -9.74
CA PHE A 197 -2.69 -7.64 -9.13
C PHE A 197 -2.10 -8.55 -10.20
N VAL A 198 -0.81 -8.83 -10.05
CA VAL A 198 -0.12 -9.85 -10.82
C VAL A 198 0.45 -10.86 -9.83
N ASP A 199 -0.15 -12.02 -9.74
CA ASP A 199 0.27 -13.09 -8.84
C ASP A 199 0.87 -14.26 -9.62
N THR A 200 1.81 -14.95 -9.02
CA THR A 200 2.35 -16.18 -9.57
C THR A 200 1.91 -17.36 -8.70
N VAL A 201 1.04 -18.17 -9.25
CA VAL A 201 0.54 -19.38 -8.59
C VAL A 201 1.37 -20.57 -9.08
N THR A 202 2.05 -21.24 -8.15
CA THR A 202 2.83 -22.44 -8.46
C THR A 202 2.05 -23.69 -8.06
N VAL A 203 1.83 -24.57 -9.01
CA VAL A 203 1.12 -25.82 -8.84
C VAL A 203 2.12 -26.98 -9.01
N ASN A 204 2.17 -27.85 -8.03
CA ASN A 204 3.06 -29.00 -8.04
C ASN A 204 2.24 -30.28 -8.21
N VAL A 205 2.56 -31.04 -9.22
CA VAL A 205 1.91 -32.31 -9.53
C VAL A 205 2.95 -33.43 -9.43
N SER A 206 2.70 -34.39 -8.55
CA SER A 206 3.56 -35.57 -8.39
C SER A 206 3.18 -36.67 -9.40
N LYS A 207 4.06 -37.67 -9.62
CA LYS A 207 3.73 -38.86 -10.40
C LYS A 207 2.55 -39.66 -9.86
N LYS A 208 2.22 -39.46 -8.56
CA LYS A 208 1.11 -40.15 -7.89
C LYS A 208 -0.18 -39.36 -7.91
N SER A 209 -0.23 -38.22 -8.62
CA SER A 209 -1.36 -37.35 -8.70
C SER A 209 -1.60 -36.86 -10.12
N PHE A 210 -2.82 -36.44 -10.40
CA PHE A 210 -3.21 -35.88 -11.70
C PHE A 210 -4.15 -34.68 -11.52
N LEU A 211 -4.20 -33.87 -12.58
CA LEU A 211 -5.12 -32.72 -12.64
C LEU A 211 -6.49 -33.18 -13.07
N LEU A 212 -7.53 -32.70 -12.38
CA LEU A 212 -8.92 -33.02 -12.73
C LEU A 212 -9.40 -32.15 -13.91
N ASN A 213 -10.25 -32.73 -14.77
CA ASN A 213 -10.88 -31.99 -15.86
C ASN A 213 -11.95 -31.03 -15.35
N ARG A 214 -11.56 -29.78 -15.07
CA ARG A 214 -12.47 -28.79 -14.48
C ARG A 214 -13.11 -27.86 -15.51
N TYR A 215 -12.41 -27.54 -16.57
CA TYR A 215 -12.82 -26.54 -17.58
C TYR A 215 -13.25 -27.20 -18.92
N GLY A 216 -12.94 -28.46 -19.11
CA GLY A 216 -13.30 -29.20 -20.33
C GLY A 216 -14.76 -29.59 -20.34
N ARG A 217 -15.37 -29.57 -21.55
CA ARG A 217 -16.75 -29.96 -21.83
C ARG A 217 -16.79 -30.96 -22.99
N ASN A 218 -17.81 -31.81 -23.06
CA ASN A 218 -18.05 -32.71 -24.18
C ASN A 218 -16.88 -33.68 -24.49
N GLY A 219 -16.17 -34.16 -23.47
CA GLY A 219 -15.06 -35.08 -23.65
C GLY A 219 -13.70 -34.44 -23.87
N GLU A 220 -13.63 -33.13 -23.98
CA GLU A 220 -12.37 -32.40 -23.99
C GLU A 220 -11.75 -32.37 -22.57
N TYR A 221 -10.46 -32.66 -22.50
CA TYR A 221 -9.72 -32.54 -21.24
C TYR A 221 -9.07 -31.15 -21.12
N LYS A 222 -9.54 -30.37 -20.16
CA LYS A 222 -9.07 -29.01 -19.89
C LYS A 222 -8.98 -28.78 -18.38
N PRO A 223 -7.83 -29.05 -17.75
CA PRO A 223 -7.71 -29.00 -16.29
C PRO A 223 -7.61 -27.59 -15.70
N PHE A 224 -7.24 -26.58 -16.48
CA PHE A 224 -7.12 -25.18 -16.09
C PHE A 224 -7.54 -24.25 -17.24
N PRO A 225 -7.78 -22.96 -17.00
CA PRO A 225 -8.16 -22.00 -18.04
C PRO A 225 -7.02 -21.78 -19.04
N ASN A 226 -7.38 -21.47 -20.29
CA ASN A 226 -6.41 -21.02 -21.29
C ASN A 226 -5.89 -19.61 -20.96
N ILE A 227 -4.78 -19.24 -21.58
CA ILE A 227 -4.26 -17.87 -21.52
C ILE A 227 -5.31 -16.90 -22.07
N GLY A 228 -5.65 -15.88 -21.28
CA GLY A 228 -6.72 -14.92 -21.57
C GLY A 228 -8.09 -15.28 -21.00
N GLU A 229 -8.28 -16.49 -20.49
CA GLU A 229 -9.53 -16.89 -19.85
C GLU A 229 -9.55 -16.57 -18.35
N GLU A 230 -10.74 -16.32 -17.82
CA GLU A 230 -10.97 -16.05 -16.42
C GLU A 230 -11.16 -17.35 -15.62
N VAL A 231 -10.68 -17.34 -14.38
CA VAL A 231 -10.83 -18.46 -13.45
C VAL A 231 -12.28 -18.56 -12.99
N GLN A 232 -12.90 -19.72 -13.14
CA GLN A 232 -14.26 -19.99 -12.71
C GLN A 232 -14.29 -20.46 -11.24
N ASP A 233 -15.32 -20.03 -10.47
CA ASP A 233 -15.52 -20.39 -9.05
C ASP A 233 -14.29 -20.18 -8.16
N ASN A 234 -13.39 -19.31 -8.56
CA ASN A 234 -12.13 -19.03 -7.86
C ASN A 234 -11.20 -20.28 -7.73
N ILE A 235 -11.39 -21.31 -8.53
CA ILE A 235 -10.57 -22.53 -8.52
C ILE A 235 -9.79 -22.62 -9.84
N LEU A 236 -8.49 -22.36 -9.77
CA LEU A 236 -7.60 -22.43 -10.94
C LEU A 236 -7.47 -23.84 -11.49
N CYS A 237 -7.24 -24.80 -10.63
CA CYS A 237 -7.21 -26.23 -10.96
C CYS A 237 -7.46 -27.08 -9.71
N SER A 238 -7.65 -28.37 -9.90
CA SER A 238 -7.81 -29.34 -8.82
C SER A 238 -6.92 -30.53 -9.06
N ILE A 239 -6.31 -31.06 -8.00
CA ILE A 239 -5.37 -32.18 -8.04
C ILE A 239 -5.97 -33.34 -7.21
N ARG A 240 -5.87 -34.55 -7.72
CA ARG A 240 -6.24 -35.76 -6.99
C ARG A 240 -5.07 -36.74 -6.98
N GLU A 241 -4.88 -37.44 -5.87
CA GLU A 241 -3.94 -38.55 -5.78
C GLU A 241 -4.53 -39.79 -6.41
N ASN A 242 -3.72 -40.58 -7.10
CA ASN A 242 -4.12 -41.84 -7.78
C ASN A 242 -4.72 -42.85 -6.80
N SER A 243 -4.31 -42.80 -5.52
CA SER A 243 -4.81 -43.69 -4.47
C SER A 243 -6.32 -43.51 -4.17
N TYR A 244 -6.90 -42.38 -4.55
CA TYR A 244 -8.34 -42.07 -4.36
C TYR A 244 -9.20 -42.40 -5.59
N VAL A 245 -8.67 -43.11 -6.57
CA VAL A 245 -9.39 -43.41 -7.81
C VAL A 245 -9.33 -44.91 -8.08
N SER A 246 -10.46 -45.57 -8.07
CA SER A 246 -10.57 -47.01 -8.41
C SER A 246 -11.08 -47.24 -9.85
N SER A 247 -11.65 -46.21 -10.49
CA SER A 247 -12.14 -46.29 -11.87
C SER A 247 -12.11 -44.93 -12.58
N VAL A 248 -12.09 -44.95 -13.93
CA VAL A 248 -12.12 -43.72 -14.75
C VAL A 248 -13.40 -42.91 -14.50
N ALA A 249 -14.50 -43.57 -14.20
CA ALA A 249 -15.76 -42.90 -13.86
C ALA A 249 -15.65 -42.10 -12.57
N GLU A 250 -14.94 -42.57 -11.56
CA GLU A 250 -14.70 -41.86 -10.31
C GLU A 250 -13.79 -40.63 -10.49
N ALA A 251 -12.90 -40.66 -11.49
CA ALA A 251 -12.03 -39.52 -11.75
C ALA A 251 -12.79 -38.25 -12.14
N SER A 252 -13.99 -38.37 -12.65
CA SER A 252 -14.86 -37.22 -13.02
C SER A 252 -15.73 -36.71 -11.90
N ILE A 253 -15.87 -37.45 -10.78
CA ILE A 253 -16.70 -37.07 -9.64
C ILE A 253 -15.87 -36.29 -8.62
N PRO A 254 -16.28 -35.07 -8.17
CA PRO A 254 -15.58 -34.35 -7.12
C PRO A 254 -15.45 -35.17 -5.84
N HIS A 255 -14.27 -35.17 -5.23
CA HIS A 255 -13.98 -35.90 -4.00
C HIS A 255 -13.56 -34.93 -2.88
N ILE A 256 -13.84 -35.29 -1.62
CA ILE A 256 -13.52 -34.46 -0.46
C ILE A 256 -11.99 -34.23 -0.31
N ASN A 257 -11.19 -35.20 -0.75
CA ASN A 257 -9.74 -35.14 -0.67
C ASN A 257 -9.07 -34.45 -1.89
N ASP A 258 -9.87 -33.84 -2.79
CA ASP A 258 -9.31 -33.08 -3.91
C ASP A 258 -8.64 -31.81 -3.40
N THR A 259 -7.37 -31.66 -3.75
CA THR A 259 -6.62 -30.43 -3.47
C THR A 259 -7.01 -29.36 -4.48
N LYS A 260 -7.79 -28.38 -4.05
CA LYS A 260 -8.19 -27.23 -4.88
C LYS A 260 -7.19 -26.12 -4.78
N ILE A 261 -6.69 -25.67 -5.91
CA ILE A 261 -5.82 -24.49 -6.01
C ILE A 261 -6.68 -23.29 -6.31
N PHE A 262 -6.76 -22.37 -5.36
CA PHE A 262 -7.59 -21.17 -5.48
C PHE A 262 -6.81 -20.01 -6.11
N SER A 263 -7.42 -19.33 -7.05
CA SER A 263 -6.96 -18.08 -7.65
C SER A 263 -8.11 -17.30 -8.25
N HIS A 264 -7.86 -16.04 -8.60
CA HIS A 264 -8.82 -15.14 -9.21
C HIS A 264 -8.21 -14.47 -10.44
N GLY A 265 -9.07 -13.97 -11.32
CA GLY A 265 -8.68 -13.17 -12.48
C GLY A 265 -8.36 -14.02 -13.70
N ILE A 266 -7.53 -13.48 -14.58
CA ILE A 266 -7.24 -13.99 -15.91
C ILE A 266 -5.84 -14.64 -15.92
N VAL A 267 -5.70 -15.76 -16.62
CA VAL A 267 -4.38 -16.38 -16.85
C VAL A 267 -3.61 -15.56 -17.89
N ALA A 268 -2.52 -14.92 -17.48
CA ALA A 268 -1.69 -14.08 -18.38
C ALA A 268 -0.48 -14.81 -18.96
N ASP A 269 0.07 -15.80 -18.26
CA ASP A 269 1.19 -16.61 -18.75
C ASP A 269 1.19 -17.99 -18.05
N ILE A 270 1.76 -18.99 -18.72
CA ILE A 270 1.92 -20.33 -18.20
C ILE A 270 3.35 -20.79 -18.46
N ASP A 271 4.03 -21.27 -17.43
CA ASP A 271 5.30 -21.99 -17.53
C ASP A 271 5.13 -23.41 -16.98
N ILE A 272 5.58 -24.40 -17.72
CA ILE A 272 5.50 -25.82 -17.34
C ILE A 272 6.90 -26.39 -17.32
N PHE A 273 7.28 -26.95 -16.19
CA PHE A 273 8.53 -27.66 -15.96
C PHE A 273 8.21 -29.10 -15.59
N THR A 274 8.58 -30.03 -16.41
CA THR A 274 8.30 -31.47 -16.16
C THR A 274 9.45 -32.35 -16.63
N ASN A 275 9.69 -33.42 -15.89
CA ASN A 275 10.58 -34.50 -16.24
C ASN A 275 9.81 -35.80 -16.53
N VAL A 276 8.49 -35.72 -16.62
CA VAL A 276 7.59 -36.82 -16.89
C VAL A 276 7.00 -36.68 -18.28
N ASP A 277 6.88 -37.75 -19.02
CA ASP A 277 6.12 -37.78 -20.27
C ASP A 277 4.62 -37.66 -19.90
N VAL A 278 3.98 -36.64 -20.40
CA VAL A 278 2.58 -36.33 -20.11
C VAL A 278 1.76 -36.52 -21.37
N GLU A 279 0.86 -37.46 -21.33
CA GLU A 279 -0.10 -37.76 -22.43
C GLU A 279 -1.40 -36.98 -22.20
N ASN A 280 -1.40 -35.66 -22.43
CA ASN A 280 -2.56 -34.85 -22.16
C ASN A 280 -2.64 -33.68 -23.14
N ASP A 281 -3.77 -33.51 -23.84
CA ASP A 281 -3.89 -32.59 -24.96
C ASP A 281 -3.61 -31.13 -24.62
N GLN A 282 -4.25 -30.56 -23.62
CA GLN A 282 -4.01 -29.14 -23.28
C GLN A 282 -2.63 -28.95 -22.64
N PHE A 283 -2.23 -29.83 -21.76
CA PHE A 283 -0.94 -29.80 -21.11
C PHE A 283 0.20 -29.93 -22.14
N ASN A 284 0.07 -30.88 -23.08
CA ASN A 284 1.02 -31.07 -24.17
C ASN A 284 1.08 -29.89 -25.12
N MET A 285 -0.03 -29.24 -25.41
CA MET A 285 -0.07 -28.04 -26.26
C MET A 285 0.83 -26.94 -25.68
N TYR A 286 0.63 -26.58 -24.41
CA TYR A 286 1.44 -25.55 -23.76
C TYR A 286 2.89 -26.00 -23.59
N LEU A 287 3.11 -27.23 -23.16
CA LEU A 287 4.46 -27.76 -23.00
C LEU A 287 5.25 -27.77 -24.32
N THR A 288 4.61 -28.17 -25.41
CA THR A 288 5.22 -28.17 -26.75
C THR A 288 5.55 -26.74 -27.20
N GLN A 289 4.64 -25.80 -27.03
CA GLN A 289 4.88 -24.37 -27.38
C GLN A 289 6.03 -23.78 -26.56
N ILE A 290 6.10 -24.07 -25.26
CA ILE A 290 7.18 -23.59 -24.39
C ILE A 290 8.52 -24.22 -24.78
N LYS A 291 8.55 -25.53 -25.00
CA LYS A 291 9.76 -26.22 -25.46
C LYS A 291 10.24 -25.68 -26.80
N GLN A 292 9.33 -25.49 -27.75
CA GLN A 292 9.66 -24.96 -29.08
C GLN A 292 10.21 -23.50 -28.94
N TRP A 293 9.58 -22.66 -28.12
CA TRP A 293 10.05 -21.29 -27.90
C TRP A 293 11.49 -21.25 -27.35
N TYR A 294 11.80 -22.08 -26.36
CA TYR A 294 13.16 -22.14 -25.82
C TYR A 294 14.14 -22.79 -26.82
N SER A 295 13.71 -23.81 -27.57
CA SER A 295 14.54 -24.47 -28.60
C SER A 295 14.90 -23.49 -29.73
N ASP A 296 13.93 -22.70 -30.22
CA ASP A 296 14.16 -21.73 -31.28
C ASP A 296 15.11 -20.62 -30.82
N ILE A 297 14.93 -20.14 -29.60
CA ILE A 297 15.83 -19.15 -28.99
C ILE A 297 17.24 -19.71 -28.85
N TYR A 298 17.38 -20.91 -28.27
CA TYR A 298 18.67 -21.55 -28.08
C TYR A 298 19.39 -21.79 -29.40
N ALA A 299 18.69 -22.36 -30.37
CA ALA A 299 19.25 -22.66 -31.73
C ALA A 299 19.71 -21.34 -32.39
N TYR A 300 18.88 -20.29 -32.38
CA TYR A 300 19.24 -19.02 -33.02
C TYR A 300 20.43 -18.35 -32.33
N ILE A 301 20.39 -18.22 -31.00
CA ILE A 301 21.47 -17.58 -30.26
C ILE A 301 22.78 -18.36 -30.40
N SER A 302 22.76 -19.70 -30.45
CA SER A 302 23.95 -20.52 -30.70
C SER A 302 24.64 -20.23 -32.04
N THR A 303 23.90 -19.69 -33.03
CA THR A 303 24.47 -19.29 -34.32
C THR A 303 25.15 -17.92 -34.30
N ILE A 304 24.79 -17.05 -33.36
CA ILE A 304 25.27 -15.65 -33.28
C ILE A 304 26.27 -15.40 -32.15
N ILE A 305 26.33 -16.23 -31.12
CA ILE A 305 27.35 -16.11 -30.07
C ILE A 305 28.72 -16.45 -30.66
N VAL A 306 29.55 -15.42 -30.79
CA VAL A 306 30.93 -15.59 -31.28
C VAL A 306 31.93 -15.54 -30.09
N ASP A 307 31.63 -14.71 -29.09
CA ASP A 307 32.47 -14.57 -27.88
C ASP A 307 31.60 -14.26 -26.67
N PRO A 308 31.51 -15.17 -25.66
CA PRO A 308 30.73 -14.98 -24.44
C PRO A 308 31.16 -13.75 -23.60
N HIS A 309 32.36 -13.23 -23.79
CA HIS A 309 32.88 -12.06 -23.08
C HIS A 309 32.55 -10.73 -23.75
N GLN A 310 32.10 -10.75 -25.01
CA GLN A 310 31.80 -9.53 -25.78
C GLN A 310 30.30 -9.26 -25.91
N ASP A 311 29.43 -10.25 -25.72
CA ASP A 311 27.99 -10.08 -25.87
C ASP A 311 27.32 -9.47 -24.64
N ASP A 312 26.14 -8.89 -24.84
CA ASP A 312 25.34 -8.32 -23.74
C ASP A 312 24.85 -9.40 -22.80
N THR A 313 24.94 -9.15 -21.50
CA THR A 313 24.49 -10.09 -20.45
C THR A 313 23.06 -10.55 -20.63
N SER A 314 22.18 -9.72 -21.20
CA SER A 314 20.77 -10.06 -21.43
C SER A 314 20.60 -11.17 -22.47
N LEU A 315 21.49 -11.24 -23.46
CA LEU A 315 21.52 -12.31 -24.45
C LEU A 315 21.99 -13.63 -23.83
N LEU A 316 23.06 -13.57 -23.03
CA LEU A 316 23.59 -14.74 -22.33
C LEU A 316 22.61 -15.28 -21.29
N ASP A 317 21.91 -14.40 -20.59
CA ASP A 317 20.89 -14.79 -19.59
C ASP A 317 19.77 -15.62 -20.22
N ILE A 318 19.19 -15.17 -21.34
CA ILE A 318 18.13 -15.94 -22.01
C ILE A 318 18.66 -17.22 -22.66
N TYR A 319 19.89 -17.22 -23.16
CA TYR A 319 20.57 -18.40 -23.69
C TYR A 319 20.72 -19.47 -22.62
N HIS A 320 21.30 -19.14 -21.48
CA HIS A 320 21.46 -20.08 -20.37
C HIS A 320 20.13 -20.51 -19.76
N GLN A 321 19.13 -19.63 -19.77
CA GLN A 321 17.78 -20.02 -19.35
C GLN A 321 17.18 -21.07 -20.29
N ALA A 322 17.33 -20.87 -21.60
CA ALA A 322 16.85 -21.83 -22.60
C ALA A 322 17.61 -23.16 -22.52
N GLU A 323 18.94 -23.12 -22.42
CA GLU A 323 19.80 -24.31 -22.24
C GLU A 323 19.39 -25.10 -20.99
N LYS A 324 19.21 -24.40 -19.86
CA LYS A 324 18.78 -25.04 -18.62
C LYS A 324 17.39 -25.65 -18.76
N TYR A 325 16.45 -24.97 -19.44
CA TYR A 325 15.12 -25.50 -19.66
C TYR A 325 15.12 -26.77 -20.51
N LEU A 326 15.93 -26.81 -21.56
CA LEU A 326 15.99 -27.95 -22.47
C LEU A 326 16.73 -29.15 -21.87
N ASN A 327 17.77 -28.92 -21.07
CA ASN A 327 18.67 -29.95 -20.54
C ASN A 327 18.36 -30.38 -19.11
N SER A 328 17.41 -29.76 -18.43
CA SER A 328 17.14 -30.12 -17.04
C SER A 328 16.30 -31.37 -16.92
N SER A 329 16.80 -32.34 -16.17
CA SER A 329 16.08 -33.56 -15.79
C SER A 329 15.42 -33.46 -14.42
N THR A 330 15.69 -32.36 -13.66
CA THR A 330 15.18 -32.19 -12.30
C THR A 330 14.80 -30.74 -12.04
N TRP A 331 13.59 -30.55 -11.57
CA TRP A 331 13.07 -29.23 -11.22
C TRP A 331 12.90 -29.10 -9.69
N VAL A 332 13.53 -28.10 -9.12
CA VAL A 332 13.53 -27.86 -7.67
C VAL A 332 12.89 -26.54 -7.37
N THR A 333 11.91 -26.55 -6.46
CA THR A 333 11.43 -25.34 -5.81
C THR A 333 12.25 -25.04 -4.56
N LYS A 334 12.00 -23.93 -3.90
CA LYS A 334 12.68 -23.60 -2.63
C LYS A 334 12.42 -24.62 -1.52
N GLU A 335 11.34 -25.38 -1.61
CA GLU A 335 10.83 -26.23 -0.52
C GLU A 335 10.88 -27.72 -0.85
N TYR A 336 10.82 -28.11 -2.14
CA TYR A 336 10.79 -29.52 -2.54
C TYR A 336 11.15 -29.74 -4.00
N ILE A 337 11.42 -30.99 -4.33
CA ILE A 337 11.60 -31.49 -5.69
C ILE A 337 10.24 -31.98 -6.18
N ALA A 338 9.78 -31.45 -7.32
CA ALA A 338 8.50 -31.84 -7.91
C ALA A 338 8.71 -32.50 -9.27
N ASP A 339 7.87 -33.48 -9.60
CA ASP A 339 7.88 -34.14 -10.90
C ASP A 339 7.40 -33.21 -12.00
N THR A 340 6.37 -32.42 -11.70
CA THR A 340 5.85 -31.40 -12.60
C THR A 340 5.51 -30.14 -11.82
N ILE A 341 5.96 -28.99 -12.31
CA ILE A 341 5.69 -27.68 -11.77
C ILE A 341 5.02 -26.84 -12.85
N ILE A 342 3.83 -26.35 -12.57
CA ILE A 342 3.12 -25.40 -13.44
C ILE A 342 3.10 -24.05 -12.72
N LYS A 343 3.59 -23.01 -13.37
CA LYS A 343 3.54 -21.63 -12.87
C LYS A 343 2.57 -20.83 -13.71
N PHE A 344 1.52 -20.35 -13.07
CA PHE A 344 0.55 -19.46 -13.70
C PHE A 344 0.85 -18.03 -13.29
N THR A 345 0.95 -17.14 -14.26
CA THR A 345 0.90 -15.71 -13.99
C THR A 345 -0.55 -15.25 -14.08
N MET A 346 -1.11 -14.85 -12.96
CA MET A 346 -2.51 -14.43 -12.83
C MET A 346 -2.57 -12.91 -12.86
N LEU A 347 -3.47 -12.36 -13.66
CA LEU A 347 -3.77 -10.93 -13.76
C LEU A 347 -5.17 -10.68 -13.23
N GLN A 348 -5.27 -9.93 -12.14
CA GLN A 348 -6.51 -9.63 -11.48
C GLN A 348 -6.76 -8.14 -11.39
N PRO A 349 -7.82 -7.61 -12.04
CA PRO A 349 -8.29 -6.25 -11.83
C PRO A 349 -8.76 -6.08 -10.39
N MET A 350 -8.34 -5.00 -9.75
CA MET A 350 -8.68 -4.69 -8.37
C MET A 350 -9.41 -3.36 -8.30
N GLU A 351 -10.60 -3.40 -7.73
CA GLU A 351 -11.36 -2.21 -7.38
C GLU A 351 -10.93 -1.66 -6.02
N ILE A 352 -11.04 -0.35 -5.87
CA ILE A 352 -10.82 0.33 -4.61
C ILE A 352 -11.91 -0.04 -3.60
N LYS A 353 -11.48 -0.29 -2.35
CA LYS A 353 -12.37 -0.66 -1.24
C LYS A 353 -12.24 0.31 -0.08
N VAL A 354 -13.30 0.35 0.75
CA VAL A 354 -13.27 1.04 2.03
C VAL A 354 -12.10 0.54 2.87
N GLY A 355 -11.39 1.45 3.53
CA GLY A 355 -10.17 1.17 4.30
C GLY A 355 -8.87 1.24 3.51
N GLN A 356 -8.92 1.36 2.18
CA GLN A 356 -7.73 1.53 1.37
C GLN A 356 -7.15 2.93 1.51
N LYS A 357 -5.82 3.02 1.41
CA LYS A 357 -5.11 4.28 1.59
C LYS A 357 -4.88 4.97 0.27
N VAL A 358 -5.28 6.23 0.24
CA VAL A 358 -5.17 7.14 -0.88
C VAL A 358 -4.33 8.34 -0.46
N VAL A 359 -3.53 8.86 -1.35
CA VAL A 359 -2.60 9.96 -1.05
C VAL A 359 -2.59 11.00 -2.16
N GLY A 360 -2.36 12.24 -1.76
CA GLY A 360 -1.97 13.32 -2.65
C GLY A 360 -0.45 13.51 -2.70
N ARG A 361 -0.01 14.60 -3.33
CA ARG A 361 1.42 14.87 -3.58
C ARG A 361 2.20 15.42 -2.39
N TYR A 362 1.51 15.92 -1.35
CA TYR A 362 2.14 16.72 -0.27
C TYR A 362 2.31 15.95 1.05
N GLY A 363 2.42 14.64 1.00
CA GLY A 363 2.50 13.81 2.20
C GLY A 363 1.17 13.65 2.94
N ASN A 364 0.08 14.13 2.35
CA ASN A 364 -1.27 13.88 2.83
C ASN A 364 -1.66 12.43 2.51
N LYS A 365 -1.97 11.68 3.55
CA LYS A 365 -2.39 10.28 3.47
C LYS A 365 -3.73 10.13 4.19
N SER A 366 -4.69 9.59 3.48
CA SER A 366 -6.04 9.40 3.99
C SER A 366 -6.53 7.97 3.73
N VAL A 367 -7.56 7.58 4.44
CA VAL A 367 -8.20 6.27 4.35
C VAL A 367 -9.63 6.45 3.86
N ILE A 368 -10.03 5.67 2.89
CA ILE A 368 -11.41 5.68 2.40
C ILE A 368 -12.33 5.15 3.50
N SER A 369 -13.19 6.00 4.03
CA SER A 369 -14.20 5.64 5.04
C SER A 369 -15.49 5.17 4.42
N LYS A 370 -15.86 5.72 3.25
CA LYS A 370 -17.12 5.42 2.58
C LYS A 370 -16.99 5.60 1.07
N ILE A 371 -17.65 4.73 0.32
CA ILE A 371 -17.85 4.86 -1.13
C ILE A 371 -19.36 4.99 -1.35
N ILE A 372 -19.78 6.04 -2.03
CA ILE A 372 -21.18 6.32 -2.31
C ILE A 372 -21.39 6.55 -3.82
N PRO A 373 -22.57 6.29 -4.37
CA PRO A 373 -22.85 6.56 -5.76
C PRO A 373 -22.61 8.04 -6.13
N ALA A 374 -22.05 8.32 -7.30
CA ALA A 374 -21.78 9.69 -7.76
C ALA A 374 -23.06 10.55 -7.78
N SER A 375 -24.21 9.92 -8.05
CA SER A 375 -25.54 10.59 -8.00
C SER A 375 -25.97 11.04 -6.59
N GLU A 376 -25.34 10.51 -5.54
CA GLU A 376 -25.61 10.88 -4.15
C GLU A 376 -24.54 11.78 -3.54
N MET A 377 -23.41 11.95 -4.23
CA MET A 377 -22.34 12.87 -3.84
C MET A 377 -22.83 14.33 -3.87
N PRO A 378 -22.28 15.19 -3.00
CA PRO A 378 -22.46 16.63 -3.15
C PRO A 378 -22.08 17.08 -4.54
N ARG A 379 -22.79 18.08 -5.05
CA ARG A 379 -22.59 18.62 -6.39
C ARG A 379 -22.55 20.13 -6.38
N THR A 380 -21.89 20.68 -7.34
CA THR A 380 -21.84 22.12 -7.57
C THR A 380 -23.11 22.60 -8.25
N ASP A 381 -23.37 23.91 -8.26
CA ASP A 381 -24.55 24.55 -8.85
C ASP A 381 -24.66 24.31 -10.38
N ASP A 382 -23.59 23.94 -11.05
CA ASP A 382 -23.57 23.48 -12.45
C ASP A 382 -23.95 22.00 -12.62
N GLY A 383 -24.34 21.32 -11.54
CA GLY A 383 -24.82 19.94 -11.52
C GLY A 383 -23.74 18.86 -11.48
N ARG A 384 -22.44 19.21 -11.55
CA ARG A 384 -21.35 18.23 -11.55
C ARG A 384 -21.07 17.68 -10.15
N PRO A 385 -20.89 16.37 -9.98
CA PRO A 385 -20.59 15.78 -8.68
C PRO A 385 -19.18 16.16 -8.20
N ILE A 386 -19.01 16.18 -6.88
CA ILE A 386 -17.72 16.22 -6.21
C ILE A 386 -17.33 14.78 -5.91
N HIS A 387 -16.27 14.28 -6.53
CA HIS A 387 -15.92 12.87 -6.46
C HIS A 387 -15.14 12.47 -5.20
N MET A 388 -14.56 13.44 -4.49
CA MET A 388 -13.82 13.20 -3.24
C MET A 388 -14.09 14.33 -2.23
N LEU A 389 -14.38 13.92 -1.00
CA LEU A 389 -14.48 14.82 0.15
C LEU A 389 -13.39 14.46 1.16
N ALA A 390 -12.63 15.45 1.59
CA ALA A 390 -11.56 15.31 2.56
C ALA A 390 -11.83 16.21 3.79
N ASN A 391 -11.31 15.79 4.96
CA ASN A 391 -11.44 16.58 6.18
C ASN A 391 -10.62 17.87 6.10
N ALA A 392 -11.30 19.01 6.23
CA ALA A 392 -10.67 20.33 6.19
C ALA A 392 -9.64 20.54 7.32
N LEU A 393 -9.85 19.95 8.49
CA LEU A 393 -8.98 20.08 9.66
C LEU A 393 -7.62 19.38 9.47
N ALA A 394 -7.53 18.43 8.55
CA ALA A 394 -6.25 17.76 8.24
C ALA A 394 -5.21 18.74 7.65
N VAL A 395 -5.64 19.80 6.98
CA VAL A 395 -4.76 20.78 6.34
C VAL A 395 -3.99 21.60 7.37
N PRO A 396 -4.63 22.35 8.31
CA PRO A 396 -3.91 23.12 9.31
C PRO A 396 -3.13 22.25 10.30
N ASN A 397 -3.68 21.12 10.73
CA ASN A 397 -3.02 20.21 11.67
C ASN A 397 -1.68 19.67 11.13
N ARG A 398 -1.54 19.58 9.82
CA ARG A 398 -0.34 19.02 9.16
C ARG A 398 0.47 20.02 8.38
N ILE A 399 0.04 21.28 8.38
CA ILE A 399 0.72 22.37 7.67
C ILE A 399 0.93 22.01 6.19
N ILE A 400 -0.12 21.52 5.53
CA ILE A 400 -0.11 21.11 4.11
C ILE A 400 -0.91 22.07 3.22
N ALA A 401 -0.73 23.37 3.43
CA ALA A 401 -1.48 24.41 2.70
C ALA A 401 -1.41 24.27 1.17
N PHE A 402 -0.34 23.68 0.63
CA PHE A 402 -0.17 23.50 -0.82
C PHE A 402 -1.16 22.51 -1.44
N ALA A 403 -1.74 21.62 -0.65
CA ALA A 403 -2.86 20.80 -1.10
C ALA A 403 -4.11 21.64 -1.41
N THR A 404 -4.36 22.68 -0.62
CA THR A 404 -5.45 23.62 -0.89
C THR A 404 -5.11 24.57 -2.05
N TYR A 405 -3.85 24.98 -2.19
CA TYR A 405 -3.43 25.77 -3.35
C TYR A 405 -3.56 24.99 -4.67
N GLU A 406 -3.21 23.69 -4.67
CA GLU A 406 -3.47 22.82 -5.82
C GLU A 406 -4.98 22.80 -6.17
N CYS A 407 -5.84 22.61 -5.17
CA CYS A 407 -7.27 22.62 -5.36
C CYS A 407 -7.77 23.97 -5.88
N SER A 408 -7.25 25.10 -5.37
CA SER A 408 -7.63 26.46 -5.81
C SER A 408 -7.16 26.75 -7.25
N MET A 409 -5.92 26.39 -7.57
CA MET A 409 -5.41 26.60 -8.94
C MET A 409 -6.17 25.76 -9.97
N THR A 410 -6.41 24.50 -9.66
CA THR A 410 -7.17 23.61 -10.56
C THR A 410 -8.64 24.01 -10.68
N PHE A 411 -9.22 24.57 -9.61
CA PHE A 411 -10.52 25.23 -9.68
C PHE A 411 -10.51 26.41 -10.69
N MET A 412 -9.50 27.28 -10.63
CA MET A 412 -9.37 28.42 -11.55
C MET A 412 -9.18 27.93 -12.98
N MET A 413 -8.38 26.90 -13.20
CA MET A 413 -8.19 26.25 -14.51
C MET A 413 -9.52 25.68 -15.03
N GLU A 414 -10.31 25.03 -14.20
CA GLU A 414 -11.62 24.52 -14.58
C GLU A 414 -12.59 25.63 -14.98
N ARG A 415 -12.65 26.72 -14.20
CA ARG A 415 -13.48 27.87 -14.51
C ARG A 415 -13.06 28.55 -15.80
N MET A 416 -11.74 28.68 -16.01
CA MET A 416 -11.21 29.23 -17.25
C MET A 416 -11.55 28.35 -18.47
N ASN A 417 -11.41 27.02 -18.33
CA ASN A 417 -11.79 26.07 -19.40
C ASN A 417 -13.28 26.18 -19.77
N GLN A 418 -14.16 26.34 -18.76
CA GLN A 418 -15.60 26.56 -19.02
C GLN A 418 -15.84 27.86 -19.76
N HIS A 419 -15.15 28.93 -19.36
CA HIS A 419 -15.27 30.23 -20.03
C HIS A 419 -14.77 30.18 -21.49
N ILE A 420 -13.65 29.50 -21.72
CA ILE A 420 -13.11 29.32 -23.09
C ILE A 420 -14.08 28.52 -23.97
N ALA A 421 -14.64 27.43 -23.44
CA ALA A 421 -15.63 26.63 -24.15
C ALA A 421 -16.87 27.47 -24.50
N GLN A 422 -17.33 28.32 -23.58
CA GLN A 422 -18.44 29.24 -23.85
C GLN A 422 -18.06 30.27 -24.93
N MET A 423 -16.88 30.92 -24.80
CA MET A 423 -16.41 31.87 -25.78
C MET A 423 -16.34 31.26 -27.20
N TYR A 424 -15.84 30.04 -27.33
CA TYR A 424 -15.78 29.34 -28.61
C TYR A 424 -17.17 29.06 -29.18
N ASN A 425 -18.11 28.61 -28.33
CA ASN A 425 -19.49 28.39 -28.75
C ASN A 425 -20.21 29.69 -29.14
N ASP A 426 -19.86 30.79 -28.50
CA ASP A 426 -20.39 32.14 -28.82
C ASP A 426 -19.72 32.76 -30.03
N GLY A 427 -18.80 32.05 -30.72
CA GLY A 427 -18.13 32.47 -31.94
C GLY A 427 -17.03 33.51 -31.75
N ALA A 428 -16.39 33.55 -30.62
CA ALA A 428 -15.21 34.40 -30.37
C ALA A 428 -14.05 34.00 -31.28
N SER A 429 -13.24 34.99 -31.67
CA SER A 429 -12.07 34.72 -32.53
C SER A 429 -11.01 33.89 -31.75
N ASN A 430 -10.32 33.03 -32.49
CA ASN A 430 -9.25 32.20 -31.95
C ASN A 430 -8.14 33.03 -31.30
N ASP A 431 -7.80 34.19 -31.85
CA ASP A 431 -6.80 35.11 -31.29
C ASP A 431 -7.21 35.59 -29.89
N LYS A 432 -8.48 35.89 -29.69
CA LYS A 432 -8.99 36.33 -28.39
C LYS A 432 -8.92 35.20 -27.33
N ILE A 433 -9.25 33.97 -27.76
CA ILE A 433 -9.17 32.78 -26.87
C ILE A 433 -7.73 32.55 -26.44
N VAL A 434 -6.78 32.52 -27.39
CA VAL A 434 -5.37 32.28 -27.10
C VAL A 434 -4.78 33.40 -26.24
N THR A 435 -5.15 34.65 -26.48
CA THR A 435 -4.70 35.79 -25.65
C THR A 435 -5.10 35.59 -24.19
N ILE A 436 -6.38 35.27 -23.94
CA ILE A 436 -6.87 35.04 -22.58
C ILE A 436 -6.16 33.85 -21.93
N VAL A 437 -5.99 32.74 -22.64
CA VAL A 437 -5.28 31.55 -22.14
C VAL A 437 -3.83 31.88 -21.81
N SER A 438 -3.13 32.54 -22.72
CA SER A 438 -1.73 32.94 -22.55
C SER A 438 -1.55 33.88 -21.36
N GLU A 439 -2.43 34.88 -21.22
CA GLU A 439 -2.42 35.81 -20.09
C GLU A 439 -2.72 35.11 -18.76
N PHE A 440 -3.69 34.20 -18.74
CA PHE A 440 -4.04 33.44 -17.54
C PHE A 440 -2.88 32.52 -17.11
N VAL A 441 -2.30 31.78 -18.05
CA VAL A 441 -1.17 30.88 -17.75
C VAL A 441 0.05 31.69 -17.31
N SER A 442 0.28 32.89 -17.90
CA SER A 442 1.41 33.77 -17.55
C SER A 442 1.39 34.23 -16.09
N ILE A 443 0.24 34.30 -15.42
CA ILE A 443 0.14 34.63 -13.99
C ILE A 443 0.91 33.60 -13.15
N PHE A 444 0.85 32.33 -13.51
CA PHE A 444 1.47 31.22 -12.80
C PHE A 444 2.83 30.81 -13.38
N ASN A 445 2.98 30.92 -14.69
CA ASN A 445 4.19 30.58 -15.43
C ASN A 445 4.35 31.48 -16.66
N PRO A 446 5.08 32.60 -16.56
CA PRO A 446 5.26 33.57 -17.65
C PRO A 446 5.89 32.96 -18.91
N ASP A 447 6.84 32.01 -18.73
CA ASP A 447 7.50 31.36 -19.86
C ASP A 447 6.52 30.52 -20.68
N GLU A 448 5.65 29.81 -19.99
CA GLU A 448 4.64 28.95 -20.61
C GLU A 448 3.57 29.75 -21.36
N GLY A 449 3.10 30.85 -20.77
CA GLY A 449 2.19 31.75 -21.47
C GLY A 449 2.79 32.33 -22.73
N SER A 450 4.07 32.71 -22.69
CA SER A 450 4.80 33.18 -23.90
C SER A 450 4.95 32.08 -24.94
N GLU A 451 5.21 30.85 -24.51
CA GLU A 451 5.34 29.69 -25.41
C GLU A 451 4.02 29.33 -26.09
N ILE A 452 2.88 29.44 -25.40
CA ILE A 452 1.55 29.25 -26.01
C ILE A 452 1.33 30.24 -27.14
N SER A 453 1.68 31.51 -26.91
CA SER A 453 1.55 32.55 -27.95
C SER A 453 2.46 32.27 -29.14
N ARG A 454 3.69 31.82 -28.93
CA ARG A 454 4.64 31.44 -30.00
C ARG A 454 4.13 30.25 -30.80
N LEU A 455 3.67 29.19 -30.16
CA LEU A 455 3.13 27.99 -30.83
C LEU A 455 1.87 28.28 -31.61
N TYR A 456 1.05 29.23 -31.13
CA TYR A 456 -0.12 29.68 -31.89
C TYR A 456 0.26 30.36 -33.19
N GLN A 457 1.32 31.19 -33.22
CA GLN A 457 1.82 31.80 -34.45
C GLN A 457 2.33 30.76 -35.45
N GLU A 458 2.89 29.64 -34.98
CA GLU A 458 3.39 28.55 -35.83
C GLU A 458 2.24 27.69 -36.39
N ASN A 459 1.26 27.34 -35.55
CA ASN A 459 0.15 26.47 -35.95
C ASN A 459 -1.16 26.78 -35.17
N PRO A 460 -1.94 27.78 -35.65
CA PRO A 460 -3.14 28.27 -34.94
C PRO A 460 -4.18 27.17 -34.65
N ASN A 461 -4.53 26.38 -35.67
CA ASN A 461 -5.60 25.38 -35.51
C ASN A 461 -5.24 24.30 -34.49
N LYS A 462 -4.00 23.85 -34.51
CA LYS A 462 -3.53 22.82 -33.62
C LYS A 462 -3.57 23.28 -32.17
N VAL A 463 -3.21 24.53 -31.88
CA VAL A 463 -3.23 25.07 -30.50
C VAL A 463 -4.66 25.21 -29.98
N ILE A 464 -5.56 25.69 -30.84
CA ILE A 464 -6.99 25.84 -30.46
C ILE A 464 -7.65 24.48 -30.23
N ASP A 465 -7.51 23.57 -31.20
CA ASP A 465 -8.06 22.21 -31.05
C ASP A 465 -7.60 21.56 -29.76
N ASP A 466 -6.39 21.80 -29.43
CA ASP A 466 -5.71 21.28 -28.30
C ASP A 466 -6.22 21.88 -26.96
N ILE A 467 -6.37 23.20 -26.88
CA ILE A 467 -6.97 23.88 -25.72
C ILE A 467 -8.42 23.41 -25.52
N LEU A 468 -9.19 23.28 -26.61
CA LEU A 468 -10.60 22.86 -26.53
C LEU A 468 -10.77 21.39 -26.11
N GLN A 469 -9.89 20.51 -26.60
CA GLN A 469 -10.00 19.07 -26.33
C GLN A 469 -9.45 18.68 -24.96
N ASN A 470 -8.33 19.26 -24.57
CA ASN A 470 -7.57 18.83 -23.41
C ASN A 470 -7.62 19.82 -22.23
N GLY A 471 -8.04 21.06 -22.47
CA GLY A 471 -8.06 22.11 -21.45
C GLY A 471 -6.68 22.68 -21.12
N ILE A 472 -6.62 23.48 -20.06
CA ILE A 472 -5.42 24.15 -19.58
C ILE A 472 -4.70 23.25 -18.57
N TYR A 473 -3.38 23.10 -18.75
CA TYR A 473 -2.45 22.47 -17.82
C TYR A 473 -1.34 23.48 -17.53
N ILE A 474 -0.85 23.52 -16.30
CA ILE A 474 0.15 24.51 -15.89
C ILE A 474 1.39 23.81 -15.31
N GLN A 475 2.55 24.14 -15.86
CA GLN A 475 3.82 23.71 -15.30
C GLN A 475 4.20 24.60 -14.12
N ILE A 476 4.44 23.97 -12.97
CA ILE A 476 5.01 24.62 -11.80
C ILE A 476 6.43 24.10 -11.63
N LYS A 477 7.39 24.90 -12.04
CA LYS A 477 8.81 24.54 -11.90
C LYS A 477 9.16 24.45 -10.41
N PRO A 478 9.83 23.38 -9.93
CA PRO A 478 10.36 23.34 -8.57
C PRO A 478 11.29 24.51 -8.31
N PHE A 479 11.24 25.05 -7.10
CA PHE A 479 12.00 26.23 -6.69
C PHE A 479 11.70 27.49 -7.52
N ASN A 480 10.47 27.60 -8.00
CA ASN A 480 10.02 28.76 -8.74
C ASN A 480 9.97 30.02 -7.85
N GLU A 481 10.33 31.17 -8.42
CA GLU A 481 10.29 32.45 -7.73
C GLU A 481 8.87 33.02 -7.59
N VAL A 482 7.89 32.51 -8.38
CA VAL A 482 6.51 32.96 -8.34
C VAL A 482 5.87 32.66 -6.98
N CYS A 483 5.39 33.71 -6.33
CA CYS A 483 4.60 33.57 -5.09
C CYS A 483 3.19 33.08 -5.44
N VAL A 484 2.90 31.81 -5.18
CA VAL A 484 1.60 31.18 -5.52
C VAL A 484 0.40 31.92 -4.94
N ARG A 485 0.53 32.42 -3.69
CA ARG A 485 -0.55 33.20 -3.06
C ARG A 485 -0.87 34.45 -3.85
N ASP A 486 0.16 35.18 -4.26
CA ASP A 486 0.00 36.45 -4.97
C ASP A 486 -0.53 36.20 -6.39
N ALA A 487 -0.07 35.15 -7.06
CA ALA A 487 -0.60 34.69 -8.35
C ALA A 487 -2.10 34.29 -8.27
N LEU A 488 -2.52 33.61 -7.20
CA LEU A 488 -3.94 33.30 -6.97
C LEU A 488 -4.76 34.59 -6.77
N LEU A 489 -4.27 35.55 -5.98
CA LEU A 489 -4.94 36.84 -5.77
C LEU A 489 -5.05 37.63 -7.08
N GLU A 490 -3.97 37.71 -7.85
CA GLU A 490 -3.95 38.35 -9.18
C GLU A 490 -4.98 37.71 -10.13
N ALA A 491 -5.09 36.39 -10.15
CA ALA A 491 -6.07 35.70 -10.99
C ALA A 491 -7.52 36.02 -10.56
N TYR A 492 -7.81 36.13 -9.26
CA TYR A 492 -9.11 36.55 -8.76
C TYR A 492 -9.42 38.00 -9.10
N GLU A 493 -8.43 38.90 -8.97
CA GLU A 493 -8.60 40.31 -9.29
C GLU A 493 -8.79 40.56 -10.79
N LYS A 494 -8.04 39.84 -11.62
CA LYS A 494 -8.13 39.99 -13.08
C LYS A 494 -9.40 39.37 -13.69
N TYR A 495 -9.90 38.26 -13.11
CA TYR A 495 -11.04 37.51 -13.64
C TYR A 495 -12.16 37.26 -12.61
N PRO A 496 -12.69 38.29 -11.92
CA PRO A 496 -13.59 38.11 -10.78
C PRO A 496 -14.91 37.43 -11.14
N THR A 497 -15.43 37.63 -12.32
CA THR A 497 -16.68 37.00 -12.79
C THR A 497 -16.50 35.54 -13.17
N ILE A 498 -15.34 35.21 -13.74
CA ILE A 498 -14.98 33.83 -14.15
C ILE A 498 -14.65 33.01 -12.91
N MET A 499 -13.91 33.56 -11.95
CA MET A 499 -13.42 32.88 -10.76
C MET A 499 -14.46 32.84 -9.61
N ARG A 500 -15.73 32.92 -9.93
CA ARG A 500 -16.80 32.81 -8.94
C ARG A 500 -16.84 31.38 -8.37
N HIS A 501 -16.80 31.28 -7.05
CA HIS A 501 -16.92 29.99 -6.34
C HIS A 501 -18.30 29.35 -6.59
N TYR A 502 -18.37 28.05 -6.35
CA TYR A 502 -19.57 27.24 -6.52
C TYR A 502 -20.45 27.26 -5.27
N HIS A 503 -21.77 27.29 -5.43
CA HIS A 503 -22.70 26.84 -4.41
C HIS A 503 -22.73 25.31 -4.43
N ILE A 504 -22.62 24.70 -3.26
CA ILE A 504 -22.65 23.24 -3.12
C ILE A 504 -24.04 22.80 -2.71
N GLN A 505 -24.58 21.82 -3.41
CA GLN A 505 -25.76 21.09 -3.05
C GLN A 505 -25.37 19.77 -2.40
N THR A 506 -25.84 19.52 -1.20
CA THR A 506 -25.59 18.26 -0.48
C THR A 506 -26.90 17.60 -0.06
N LYS A 507 -26.86 16.29 0.17
CA LYS A 507 -28.03 15.53 0.55
C LYS A 507 -28.08 15.39 2.08
N LEU A 508 -28.99 16.13 2.72
CA LEU A 508 -29.24 16.04 4.15
C LEU A 508 -30.61 15.39 4.39
N HIS A 509 -30.66 14.31 5.18
CA HIS A 509 -31.90 13.58 5.48
C HIS A 509 -32.72 13.22 4.22
N LYS A 510 -32.04 12.73 3.17
CA LYS A 510 -32.63 12.40 1.86
C LYS A 510 -33.18 13.58 1.03
N ARG A 511 -32.95 14.83 1.45
CA ARG A 511 -33.33 16.03 0.70
C ARG A 511 -32.07 16.77 0.24
N TRP A 512 -32.11 17.29 -0.98
CA TRP A 512 -31.07 18.18 -1.48
C TRP A 512 -31.22 19.55 -0.84
N VAL A 513 -30.12 20.03 -0.26
CA VAL A 513 -30.01 21.35 0.38
C VAL A 513 -28.83 22.07 -0.25
N THR A 514 -29.02 23.33 -0.64
CA THR A 514 -27.92 24.21 -1.09
C THR A 514 -27.30 24.85 0.12
N LEU A 515 -25.98 24.83 0.23
CA LEU A 515 -25.26 25.50 1.29
C LEU A 515 -25.27 27.02 1.03
N ASP A 516 -25.36 27.83 2.10
CA ASP A 516 -25.46 29.29 2.01
C ASP A 516 -24.15 29.89 1.46
N ASP A 517 -23.00 29.36 1.86
CA ASP A 517 -21.68 29.81 1.41
C ASP A 517 -21.27 29.23 0.08
N THR A 518 -20.29 29.88 -0.54
CA THR A 518 -19.66 29.41 -1.79
C THR A 518 -18.28 28.85 -1.52
N TYR A 519 -17.90 27.83 -2.30
CA TYR A 519 -16.66 27.06 -2.09
C TYR A 519 -15.87 26.89 -3.39
N PRO A 520 -14.53 26.91 -3.34
CA PRO A 520 -13.70 26.47 -4.44
C PRO A 520 -13.73 24.93 -4.50
N VAL A 521 -14.18 24.38 -5.63
CA VAL A 521 -14.12 22.95 -5.90
C VAL A 521 -13.17 22.74 -7.05
N GLY A 522 -12.05 22.13 -6.80
CA GLY A 522 -10.99 21.92 -7.79
C GLY A 522 -10.61 20.45 -7.89
N TYR A 523 -9.42 20.19 -8.41
CA TYR A 523 -8.88 18.85 -8.55
C TYR A 523 -7.64 18.67 -7.69
N GLN A 524 -7.45 17.47 -7.17
CA GLN A 524 -6.22 17.04 -6.55
C GLN A 524 -5.70 15.79 -7.25
N TYR A 525 -4.42 15.80 -7.58
CA TYR A 525 -3.76 14.65 -8.17
C TYR A 525 -3.51 13.59 -7.11
N THR A 526 -4.10 12.42 -7.30
CA THR A 526 -4.28 11.43 -6.25
C THR A 526 -3.92 10.03 -6.76
N TRP A 527 -3.25 9.23 -5.93
CA TRP A 527 -2.94 7.83 -6.22
C TRP A 527 -3.13 6.91 -5.02
N VAL A 528 -3.06 5.62 -5.25
CA VAL A 528 -3.33 4.56 -4.27
C VAL A 528 -2.03 3.98 -3.73
N LEU A 529 -2.00 3.66 -2.45
CA LEU A 529 -0.89 2.95 -1.81
C LEU A 529 -1.15 1.44 -1.73
N LYS A 530 -0.05 0.67 -1.66
CA LYS A 530 -0.08 -0.81 -1.50
C LYS A 530 -0.72 -1.33 -0.20
N GLN A 531 -1.13 -0.44 0.69
CA GLN A 531 -1.77 -0.78 1.95
C GLN A 531 -3.26 -0.97 1.74
N GLU A 532 -3.68 -2.22 1.65
CA GLU A 532 -5.04 -2.66 1.42
C GLU A 532 -5.62 -3.33 2.67
N PRO A 533 -6.92 -3.13 3.02
CA PRO A 533 -7.53 -3.70 4.24
C PRO A 533 -7.50 -5.22 4.29
N SER A 534 -7.78 -5.87 3.16
CA SER A 534 -7.77 -7.34 3.07
C SER A 534 -6.41 -7.97 3.35
N LYS A 535 -5.32 -7.20 3.15
CA LYS A 535 -3.96 -7.63 3.47
C LYS A 535 -3.55 -7.29 4.90
N ALA A 536 -4.23 -6.35 5.54
CA ALA A 536 -4.03 -6.03 6.95
C ALA A 536 -4.74 -7.03 7.86
N LEU A 537 -5.73 -7.77 7.34
CA LEU A 537 -6.38 -8.84 8.06
C LEU A 537 -5.44 -10.03 8.16
N SER A 538 -5.15 -10.45 9.38
CA SER A 538 -4.40 -11.67 9.65
C SER A 538 -5.20 -12.55 10.60
N ALA A 539 -5.22 -13.85 10.31
CA ALA A 539 -5.76 -14.86 11.22
C ALA A 539 -4.60 -15.66 11.79
N ILE A 540 -4.69 -15.95 13.09
CA ILE A 540 -3.69 -16.74 13.79
C ILE A 540 -4.37 -18.01 14.28
N SER A 541 -3.71 -19.14 14.06
CA SER A 541 -3.97 -20.37 14.79
C SER A 541 -2.91 -20.56 15.88
N THR A 542 -3.16 -21.50 16.78
CA THR A 542 -2.14 -22.01 17.70
C THR A 542 -0.98 -22.58 16.89
N GLY A 543 0.07 -21.80 16.72
CA GLY A 543 1.25 -22.15 15.93
C GLY A 543 2.31 -22.87 16.77
N ARG A 544 3.51 -22.96 16.21
CA ARG A 544 4.67 -23.53 16.90
C ARG A 544 5.06 -22.67 18.11
N THR A 545 5.42 -23.31 19.19
CA THR A 545 5.95 -22.66 20.40
C THR A 545 7.44 -22.93 20.54
N THR A 546 8.12 -22.08 21.30
CA THR A 546 9.49 -22.32 21.78
C THR A 546 9.50 -23.41 22.87
N LEU A 547 10.68 -23.86 23.27
CA LEU A 547 10.85 -24.75 24.45
C LEU A 547 10.28 -24.16 25.74
N TYR A 548 10.01 -22.87 25.79
CA TYR A 548 9.38 -22.15 26.91
C TYR A 548 7.90 -21.85 26.65
N ASP A 549 7.26 -22.58 25.73
CA ASP A 549 5.86 -22.46 25.37
C ASP A 549 5.44 -21.05 24.85
N GLN A 550 6.41 -20.23 24.44
CA GLN A 550 6.12 -18.93 23.82
C GLN A 550 5.95 -19.06 22.33
N PRO A 551 5.02 -18.32 21.72
CA PRO A 551 4.85 -18.32 20.26
C PRO A 551 6.15 -17.95 19.55
N VAL A 552 6.57 -18.77 18.61
CA VAL A 552 7.77 -18.53 17.80
C VAL A 552 7.52 -17.35 16.86
N LYS A 553 8.42 -16.37 16.86
CA LYS A 553 8.46 -15.32 15.85
C LYS A 553 9.03 -15.91 14.57
N THR A 554 8.20 -16.56 13.77
CA THR A 554 8.62 -17.15 12.50
C THR A 554 8.80 -16.07 11.46
N HIS A 555 9.94 -16.07 10.77
CA HIS A 555 10.10 -15.39 9.50
C HIS A 555 9.12 -16.03 8.49
N GLN A 556 8.37 -15.19 7.79
CA GLN A 556 7.39 -15.49 6.76
C GLN A 556 7.73 -16.73 5.90
N PHE A 557 7.40 -17.91 6.36
CA PHE A 557 7.66 -19.12 5.58
C PHE A 557 6.63 -19.37 4.48
N ASN A 558 5.42 -18.79 4.61
CA ASN A 558 4.36 -18.97 3.63
C ASN A 558 3.86 -17.64 3.09
N LYS A 559 4.58 -17.07 2.11
CA LYS A 559 4.12 -15.90 1.33
C LYS A 559 2.79 -16.18 0.60
N ASN A 560 2.44 -17.44 0.39
CA ASN A 560 1.24 -17.87 -0.34
C ASN A 560 -0.01 -17.94 0.54
N LEU A 561 0.15 -17.97 1.88
CA LEU A 561 -0.95 -17.98 2.85
C LEU A 561 -0.92 -16.69 3.66
N ARG A 562 -1.07 -15.54 2.98
CA ARG A 562 -1.00 -14.21 3.63
C ARG A 562 -2.07 -13.98 4.69
N HIS A 563 -3.16 -14.72 4.64
CA HIS A 563 -4.24 -14.64 5.60
C HIS A 563 -4.06 -15.58 6.79
N TYR A 564 -3.12 -16.52 6.72
CA TYR A 564 -2.75 -17.42 7.80
C TYR A 564 -1.27 -17.22 8.13
N SER A 565 -1.01 -16.72 9.31
CA SER A 565 0.34 -16.57 9.82
C SER A 565 0.46 -17.38 11.11
N ASP A 566 1.48 -18.23 11.19
CA ASP A 566 1.87 -18.87 12.46
C ASP A 566 2.55 -17.87 13.41
N ASN A 567 2.62 -16.60 13.01
CA ASN A 567 3.19 -15.55 13.83
C ASN A 567 2.13 -14.99 14.78
N PRO A 568 2.49 -14.76 16.06
CA PRO A 568 1.60 -14.09 16.98
C PRO A 568 1.29 -12.67 16.50
N VAL A 569 0.02 -12.29 16.54
CA VAL A 569 -0.41 -10.91 16.29
C VAL A 569 -0.11 -10.08 17.54
N LYS A 570 0.46 -8.91 17.33
CA LYS A 570 0.53 -7.90 18.38
C LYS A 570 -0.73 -7.06 18.32
N PHE A 571 -1.40 -6.91 19.45
CA PHE A 571 -2.43 -5.89 19.58
C PHE A 571 -1.76 -4.52 19.61
N GLY A 572 -2.14 -3.66 18.64
CA GLY A 572 -1.78 -2.27 18.64
C GLY A 572 -2.61 -1.47 19.65
N GLU A 573 -2.28 -0.21 19.81
CA GLU A 573 -3.01 0.71 20.71
C GLU A 573 -4.50 0.81 20.31
N TYR A 574 -4.80 0.99 19.04
CA TYR A 574 -6.19 1.08 18.56
C TYR A 574 -6.95 -0.23 18.64
N ASP A 575 -6.30 -1.37 18.42
CA ASP A 575 -6.91 -2.69 18.63
C ASP A 575 -7.34 -2.86 20.09
N THR A 576 -6.47 -2.42 21.01
CA THR A 576 -6.75 -2.44 22.45
C THR A 576 -7.96 -1.55 22.80
N TYR A 577 -8.05 -0.35 22.24
CA TYR A 577 -9.18 0.54 22.44
C TYR A 577 -10.49 -0.05 21.91
N ASN A 578 -10.46 -0.66 20.72
CA ASN A 578 -11.62 -1.31 20.13
C ASN A 578 -12.10 -2.52 20.92
N ILE A 579 -11.16 -3.34 21.40
CA ILE A 579 -11.49 -4.49 22.27
C ILE A 579 -12.08 -3.98 23.60
N THR A 580 -11.47 -2.94 24.20
CA THR A 580 -12.00 -2.32 25.44
C THR A 580 -13.41 -1.79 25.24
N ALA A 581 -13.68 -1.13 24.12
CA ALA A 581 -15.01 -0.61 23.81
C ALA A 581 -16.06 -1.72 23.58
N GLY A 582 -15.64 -2.85 23.00
CA GLY A 582 -16.53 -3.97 22.69
C GLY A 582 -16.81 -4.90 23.89
N VAL A 583 -15.80 -5.25 24.68
CA VAL A 583 -15.93 -6.26 25.74
C VAL A 583 -15.61 -5.74 27.14
N GLY A 584 -15.13 -4.51 27.24
CA GLY A 584 -14.76 -3.89 28.52
C GLY A 584 -13.32 -4.14 28.95
N ILE A 585 -12.83 -3.32 29.88
CA ILE A 585 -11.43 -3.32 30.31
C ILE A 585 -11.06 -4.60 31.10
N ILE A 586 -12.02 -5.18 31.81
CA ILE A 586 -11.79 -6.39 32.60
C ILE A 586 -11.52 -7.58 31.68
N ASP A 587 -12.32 -7.75 30.64
CA ASP A 587 -12.13 -8.85 29.68
C ASP A 587 -10.90 -8.64 28.80
N LEU A 588 -10.58 -7.40 28.45
CA LEU A 588 -9.30 -7.09 27.82
C LEU A 588 -8.11 -7.47 28.72
N ALA A 589 -8.17 -7.13 30.01
CA ALA A 589 -7.12 -7.50 30.97
C ALA A 589 -6.99 -9.02 31.08
N LYS A 590 -8.09 -9.74 31.12
CA LYS A 590 -8.09 -11.21 31.08
C LYS A 590 -7.46 -11.74 29.80
N ILE A 591 -7.89 -11.26 28.63
CA ILE A 591 -7.33 -11.64 27.33
C ILE A 591 -5.84 -11.40 27.30
N THR A 592 -5.38 -10.22 27.65
CA THR A 592 -3.95 -9.87 27.61
C THR A 592 -3.12 -10.63 28.64
N THR A 593 -3.64 -10.93 29.78
CA THR A 593 -2.94 -11.66 30.86
C THR A 593 -2.88 -13.16 30.57
N TYR A 594 -4.00 -13.75 30.16
CA TYR A 594 -4.11 -15.20 29.97
C TYR A 594 -3.62 -15.69 28.62
N TYR A 595 -3.87 -14.92 27.51
CA TYR A 595 -3.49 -15.36 26.17
C TYR A 595 -2.08 -14.98 25.77
N ARG A 596 -1.48 -14.00 26.41
CA ARG A 596 -0.17 -13.47 25.99
C ARG A 596 1.04 -14.26 26.52
N GLY A 597 0.85 -15.27 27.26
CA GLY A 597 1.96 -16.03 27.86
C GLY A 597 1.57 -17.40 28.37
N SER A 598 0.38 -17.89 28.03
CA SER A 598 -0.06 -19.20 28.43
C SER A 598 0.58 -20.31 27.59
N GLN A 599 0.75 -21.46 28.19
CA GLN A 599 1.27 -22.67 27.56
C GLN A 599 0.29 -23.19 26.49
N TYR A 600 0.80 -23.93 25.50
CA TYR A 600 -0.01 -24.51 24.43
C TYR A 600 -1.18 -25.34 24.94
N GLU A 601 -0.96 -26.14 25.98
CA GLU A 601 -1.99 -26.97 26.61
C GLU A 601 -3.11 -26.11 27.24
N ASP A 602 -2.76 -25.01 27.88
CA ASP A 602 -3.70 -24.07 28.46
C ASP A 602 -4.51 -23.36 27.35
N ASN A 603 -3.87 -23.00 26.23
CA ASN A 603 -4.55 -22.43 25.09
C ASN A 603 -5.51 -23.41 24.41
N SER A 604 -5.13 -24.69 24.29
CA SER A 604 -5.97 -25.74 23.74
C SER A 604 -7.22 -25.97 24.60
N ILE A 605 -7.05 -26.04 25.91
CA ILE A 605 -8.16 -26.19 26.87
C ILE A 605 -9.05 -24.93 26.84
N LEU A 606 -8.44 -23.75 26.74
CA LEU A 606 -9.15 -22.48 26.67
C LEU A 606 -10.02 -22.40 25.41
N MET A 607 -9.48 -22.81 24.25
CA MET A 607 -10.20 -22.83 22.98
C MET A 607 -11.34 -23.88 23.00
N SER A 608 -11.16 -25.01 23.64
CA SER A 608 -12.25 -25.98 23.82
C SER A 608 -13.38 -25.44 24.72
N GLN A 609 -13.04 -24.68 25.76
CA GLN A 609 -14.02 -24.06 26.65
C GLN A 609 -14.75 -22.88 26.00
N LEU A 610 -14.12 -22.14 25.07
CA LEU A 610 -14.78 -21.11 24.27
C LEU A 610 -15.93 -21.67 23.42
N ASN A 611 -15.79 -22.90 22.95
CA ASN A 611 -16.84 -23.58 22.17
C ASN A 611 -17.99 -24.12 23.04
N ASP A 612 -17.74 -24.35 24.34
CA ASP A 612 -18.68 -25.10 25.18
C ASP A 612 -19.55 -24.29 26.15
N MET A 613 -19.28 -23.10 26.52
CA MET A 613 -20.17 -22.29 27.39
C MET A 613 -19.48 -21.21 28.23
N GLY A 614 -18.35 -20.77 27.91
CA GLY A 614 -17.68 -19.68 28.63
C GLY A 614 -16.38 -20.08 29.34
N LEU A 615 -15.53 -19.08 29.46
CA LEU A 615 -14.18 -19.23 29.99
C LEU A 615 -14.18 -19.41 31.51
N ASN A 616 -13.65 -20.52 31.96
CA ASN A 616 -13.41 -20.73 33.39
C ASN A 616 -11.92 -20.47 33.71
N PHE A 617 -11.61 -19.28 34.18
CA PHE A 617 -10.25 -18.83 34.49
C PHE A 617 -9.69 -19.38 35.82
N SER A 618 -10.50 -20.05 36.65
CA SER A 618 -10.09 -20.52 37.95
C SER A 618 -9.09 -21.69 37.94
N LYS A 619 -8.85 -22.30 36.79
CA LYS A 619 -7.95 -23.46 36.67
C LYS A 619 -6.53 -23.13 36.21
N TYR A 620 -6.22 -21.87 35.87
CA TYR A 620 -4.94 -21.50 35.26
C TYR A 620 -4.05 -20.75 36.27
N ASN A 621 -3.05 -21.42 36.78
CA ASN A 621 -2.16 -20.89 37.82
C ASN A 621 -0.77 -20.47 37.34
N GLN A 622 -0.48 -20.54 36.03
CA GLN A 622 0.87 -20.24 35.53
C GLN A 622 0.86 -19.20 34.45
N PHE A 623 1.37 -18.01 34.73
CA PHE A 623 1.54 -16.91 33.79
C PHE A 623 3.03 -16.57 33.74
N PRO A 624 3.76 -16.92 32.63
CA PRO A 624 5.19 -16.67 32.52
C PRO A 624 5.56 -15.20 32.74
N GLN A 625 4.69 -14.27 32.32
CA GLN A 625 4.93 -12.83 32.53
C GLN A 625 4.72 -12.42 34.01
N LEU A 626 3.70 -12.93 34.64
CA LEU A 626 3.47 -12.71 36.07
C LEU A 626 4.59 -13.36 36.91
N ASP A 627 5.06 -14.54 36.49
CA ASP A 627 6.16 -15.22 37.16
C ASP A 627 7.49 -14.49 36.94
N ASN A 628 7.72 -13.91 35.78
CA ASN A 628 8.86 -13.02 35.54
C ASN A 628 8.77 -11.76 36.40
N LEU A 629 7.60 -11.15 36.53
CA LEU A 629 7.37 -10.02 37.42
C LEU A 629 7.59 -10.42 38.86
N LYS A 630 7.00 -11.54 39.31
CA LYS A 630 7.22 -12.10 40.66
C LYS A 630 8.70 -12.37 40.94
N ASN A 631 9.42 -12.96 39.98
CA ASN A 631 10.84 -13.23 40.11
C ASN A 631 11.65 -11.94 40.19
N THR A 632 11.34 -10.94 39.34
CA THR A 632 12.00 -9.63 39.40
C THR A 632 11.78 -8.96 40.74
N LEU A 633 10.56 -8.95 41.26
CA LEU A 633 10.24 -8.40 42.56
C LEU A 633 10.92 -9.20 43.68
N LYS A 634 10.99 -10.53 43.57
CA LYS A 634 11.71 -11.39 44.51
C LYS A 634 13.20 -11.09 44.59
N PHE A 635 13.85 -10.77 43.45
CA PHE A 635 15.23 -10.27 43.45
C PHE A 635 15.38 -8.94 44.19
N MET A 636 14.32 -8.14 44.25
CA MET A 636 14.26 -6.90 45.01
C MET A 636 13.86 -7.12 46.50
N GLY A 637 13.71 -8.36 46.94
CA GLY A 637 13.25 -8.70 48.29
C GLY A 637 11.74 -8.59 48.49
N ILE A 638 10.95 -8.44 47.41
CA ILE A 638 9.50 -8.29 47.46
C ILE A 638 8.84 -9.57 46.90
N GLN A 639 7.97 -10.20 47.68
CA GLN A 639 7.19 -11.35 47.25
C GLN A 639 5.72 -10.95 47.06
N LEU A 640 5.22 -10.96 45.83
CA LEU A 640 3.80 -10.79 45.52
C LEU A 640 3.09 -12.13 45.62
N ARG A 641 2.09 -12.22 46.49
CA ARG A 641 1.14 -13.32 46.52
C ARG A 641 -0.25 -12.77 46.26
N PRO A 642 -0.78 -12.90 45.02
CA PRO A 642 -2.18 -12.59 44.79
C PRO A 642 -3.03 -13.62 45.53
N ASP A 643 -3.76 -13.18 46.54
CA ASP A 643 -4.58 -14.09 47.37
C ASP A 643 -5.89 -14.47 46.68
N ILE A 644 -6.39 -13.64 45.76
CA ILE A 644 -7.62 -13.94 45.04
C ILE A 644 -7.54 -13.24 43.67
N PHE A 645 -7.65 -14.01 42.60
CA PHE A 645 -8.34 -13.52 41.43
C PHE A 645 -9.84 -13.58 41.74
N GLY A 646 -10.31 -12.71 42.64
CA GLY A 646 -11.71 -12.58 42.97
C GLY A 646 -12.46 -12.00 41.77
N TYR A 647 -13.38 -12.74 41.25
CA TYR A 647 -14.43 -12.21 40.41
C TYR A 647 -15.32 -11.34 41.30
N SER A 648 -15.05 -10.05 41.35
CA SER A 648 -16.03 -9.12 41.86
C SER A 648 -16.64 -8.40 40.71
N THR A 649 -17.93 -8.55 40.62
CA THR A 649 -18.85 -7.72 39.87
C THR A 649 -18.47 -6.23 39.95
N ILE A 650 -18.51 -5.58 38.77
CA ILE A 650 -18.51 -4.15 38.48
C ILE A 650 -18.74 -3.28 39.74
N GLY A 651 -17.68 -2.80 40.31
CA GLY A 651 -17.59 -1.83 41.39
C GLY A 651 -16.12 -1.64 41.69
N ALA A 652 -15.70 -0.44 42.02
CA ALA A 652 -14.32 -0.13 42.33
C ALA A 652 -13.78 -1.20 43.29
N VAL A 653 -12.87 -2.02 42.78
CA VAL A 653 -12.34 -3.15 43.57
C VAL A 653 -11.06 -2.66 44.20
N ASP A 654 -11.11 -2.47 45.47
CA ASP A 654 -9.92 -2.47 46.32
C ASP A 654 -9.32 -3.87 46.24
N GLN A 655 -8.44 -4.10 45.28
CA GLN A 655 -7.64 -5.33 45.27
C GLN A 655 -6.61 -5.24 46.36
N ILE A 656 -6.83 -6.02 47.40
CA ILE A 656 -5.89 -6.15 48.50
C ILE A 656 -4.86 -7.21 48.11
N TYR A 657 -3.59 -6.81 48.09
CA TYR A 657 -2.45 -7.71 47.85
C TYR A 657 -1.75 -8.03 49.13
N LYS A 658 -1.39 -9.28 49.30
CA LYS A 658 -0.46 -9.68 50.37
C LYS A 658 0.96 -9.55 49.86
N VAL A 659 1.68 -8.56 50.37
CA VAL A 659 3.08 -8.30 50.02
C VAL A 659 3.95 -8.88 51.11
N LEU A 660 4.87 -9.78 50.76
CA LEU A 660 5.85 -10.31 51.69
C LEU A 660 7.12 -9.46 51.63
N ILE A 661 7.34 -8.68 52.69
CA ILE A 661 8.56 -7.89 52.84
C ILE A 661 9.36 -8.53 53.98
N ASN A 662 10.58 -8.96 53.66
CA ASN A 662 11.47 -9.63 54.65
C ASN A 662 10.76 -10.74 55.45
N ASN A 663 9.99 -11.59 54.77
CA ASN A 663 9.20 -12.69 55.35
C ASN A 663 7.99 -12.29 56.23
N VAL A 664 7.58 -11.05 56.23
CA VAL A 664 6.32 -10.60 56.87
C VAL A 664 5.29 -10.32 55.79
N GLU A 665 4.12 -10.92 55.91
CA GLU A 665 3.00 -10.76 55.00
C GLU A 665 2.20 -9.52 55.40
N ILE A 666 2.08 -8.54 54.49
CA ILE A 666 1.38 -7.28 54.67
C ILE A 666 0.27 -7.19 53.60
N GLU A 667 -0.94 -6.89 54.04
CA GLU A 667 -2.06 -6.64 53.12
C GLU A 667 -2.05 -5.16 52.68
N VAL A 668 -1.96 -4.92 51.39
CA VAL A 668 -1.85 -3.56 50.83
C VAL A 668 -2.73 -3.43 49.58
N SER A 669 -3.48 -2.35 49.47
CA SER A 669 -4.21 -2.02 48.22
C SER A 669 -3.25 -1.58 47.10
N ILE A 670 -3.67 -1.61 45.82
CA ILE A 670 -2.79 -1.17 44.72
C ILE A 670 -2.39 0.31 44.85
N PRO A 671 -3.29 1.25 45.18
CA PRO A 671 -2.92 2.63 45.43
C PRO A 671 -1.92 2.77 46.58
N ASP A 672 -2.15 2.05 47.65
CA ASP A 672 -1.27 2.06 48.82
C ASP A 672 0.09 1.42 48.54
N LEU A 673 0.14 0.36 47.73
CA LEU A 673 1.38 -0.28 47.32
C LEU A 673 2.25 0.69 46.51
N ARG A 674 1.67 1.45 45.62
CA ARG A 674 2.38 2.47 44.80
C ARG A 674 2.92 3.59 45.71
N ALA A 675 2.08 4.13 46.56
CA ALA A 675 2.46 5.13 47.53
C ALA A 675 3.58 4.64 48.45
N PHE A 676 3.42 3.44 48.97
CA PHE A 676 4.40 2.79 49.83
C PHE A 676 5.76 2.59 49.13
N LEU A 677 5.80 2.12 47.91
CA LEU A 677 7.06 1.93 47.14
C LEU A 677 7.77 3.26 46.87
N ILE A 678 7.04 4.30 46.57
CA ILE A 678 7.59 5.64 46.38
C ILE A 678 8.17 6.15 47.72
N MET A 679 7.37 6.18 48.78
CA MET A 679 7.82 6.63 50.10
C MET A 679 8.98 5.82 50.64
N TYR A 680 8.95 4.51 50.48
CA TYR A 680 10.04 3.63 50.92
C TYR A 680 11.33 3.85 50.16
N SER A 681 11.28 4.11 48.85
CA SER A 681 12.48 4.41 48.08
C SER A 681 13.15 5.72 48.55
N TYR A 682 12.37 6.76 48.76
CA TYR A 682 12.85 8.04 49.26
C TYR A 682 13.34 7.92 50.74
N PHE A 683 12.65 7.17 51.55
CA PHE A 683 13.09 6.92 52.95
C PHE A 683 14.41 6.19 53.01
N MET A 684 14.61 5.17 52.16
CA MET A 684 15.86 4.44 52.09
C MET A 684 17.03 5.29 51.59
N GLU A 685 16.76 6.22 50.71
CA GLU A 685 17.75 7.16 50.19
C GLU A 685 18.11 8.21 51.22
N TYR A 686 17.11 8.80 51.89
CA TYR A 686 17.28 9.71 53.01
C TYR A 686 18.02 9.05 54.18
N GLN A 687 17.74 7.80 54.49
CA GLN A 687 18.38 7.04 55.55
C GLN A 687 19.88 6.77 55.28
N LYS A 688 20.31 6.73 54.03
CA LYS A 688 21.73 6.60 53.68
C LYS A 688 22.54 7.83 54.11
N GLU A 689 21.93 9.00 54.03
CA GLU A 689 22.57 10.27 54.41
C GLU A 689 22.34 10.59 55.91
N HIS A 690 21.25 10.10 56.49
CA HIS A 690 20.81 10.36 57.87
C HIS A 690 20.46 9.09 58.62
N PRO A 691 21.42 8.28 59.04
CA PRO A 691 21.21 6.93 59.61
C PRO A 691 20.32 6.86 60.89
N PHE A 692 20.15 7.98 61.57
CA PHE A 692 19.38 8.08 62.81
C PHE A 692 18.15 8.96 62.71
N ALA A 693 17.71 9.33 61.50
CA ALA A 693 16.53 10.15 61.29
C ALA A 693 15.25 9.34 61.58
N ASP A 694 14.34 9.95 62.36
CA ASP A 694 13.00 9.43 62.50
C ASP A 694 12.04 9.89 61.40
N MET A 695 10.87 9.28 61.32
CA MET A 695 9.90 9.56 60.27
C MET A 695 9.31 10.98 60.32
N GLU A 696 9.20 11.60 61.50
CA GLU A 696 8.74 12.96 61.62
C GLU A 696 9.70 13.95 60.96
N LYS A 697 11.01 13.70 61.08
CA LYS A 697 12.03 14.50 60.40
C LYS A 697 12.04 14.28 58.91
N PHE A 698 11.81 13.03 58.48
CA PHE A 698 11.69 12.71 57.07
C PHE A 698 10.49 13.41 56.41
N TYR A 699 9.34 13.46 57.08
CA TYR A 699 8.16 14.17 56.63
C TYR A 699 8.39 15.69 56.43
N LYS A 700 9.08 16.31 57.40
CA LYS A 700 9.47 17.73 57.28
C LYS A 700 10.37 18.01 56.06
N VAL A 701 11.28 17.10 55.76
CA VAL A 701 12.15 17.22 54.61
C VAL A 701 11.38 17.06 53.30
N ILE A 702 10.36 16.17 53.26
CA ILE A 702 9.48 16.01 52.10
C ILE A 702 8.60 17.24 51.88
N ASP A 703 8.09 17.85 52.95
CA ASP A 703 7.25 19.07 52.90
C ASP A 703 8.07 20.30 52.47
N GLU A 704 9.40 20.28 52.69
CA GLU A 704 10.31 21.35 52.30
C GLU A 704 10.91 21.15 50.89
N THR A 705 10.69 20.00 50.25
CA THR A 705 11.20 19.69 48.91
C THR A 705 10.06 19.56 47.94
N ASP A 706 10.19 20.14 46.75
CA ASP A 706 9.20 20.07 45.64
C ASP A 706 9.04 18.65 45.05
N LEU A 707 9.33 17.62 45.86
CA LEU A 707 9.34 16.20 45.44
C LEU A 707 7.96 15.64 45.08
N PHE A 708 6.90 16.29 45.56
CA PHE A 708 5.50 15.92 45.28
C PHE A 708 4.70 17.04 44.65
N ASP A 709 5.40 17.97 43.97
CA ASP A 709 4.77 19.04 43.21
C ASP A 709 3.72 18.48 42.26
N GLY A 710 2.47 18.93 42.41
CA GLY A 710 1.32 18.50 41.63
C GLY A 710 0.37 17.49 42.29
N LEU A 711 0.70 16.96 43.50
CA LEU A 711 -0.26 16.19 44.26
C LEU A 711 -1.01 17.06 45.28
N PRO A 712 -2.31 16.87 45.51
CA PRO A 712 -3.06 17.55 46.55
C PRO A 712 -2.47 17.22 47.94
N ARG A 713 -2.41 18.22 48.79
CA ARG A 713 -1.80 18.10 50.13
C ARG A 713 -2.46 17.04 51.02
N ASP A 714 -3.77 16.90 50.90
CA ASP A 714 -4.59 15.90 51.58
C ASP A 714 -4.23 14.46 51.14
N GLU A 715 -3.80 14.29 49.89
CA GLU A 715 -3.35 13.02 49.34
C GLU A 715 -1.96 12.65 49.87
N ILE A 716 -1.06 13.59 50.01
CA ILE A 716 0.27 13.44 50.60
C ILE A 716 0.12 13.09 52.10
N GLU A 717 -0.76 13.79 52.82
CA GLU A 717 -1.04 13.50 54.23
C GLU A 717 -1.66 12.11 54.44
N SER A 718 -2.58 11.72 53.55
CA SER A 718 -3.16 10.36 53.57
C SER A 718 -2.11 9.29 53.30
N MET A 719 -1.21 9.50 52.34
CA MET A 719 -0.08 8.61 52.04
C MET A 719 0.87 8.48 53.26
N TYR A 720 1.15 9.59 53.94
CA TYR A 720 2.02 9.62 55.08
C TYR A 720 1.39 8.86 56.30
N VAL A 721 0.12 9.07 56.60
CA VAL A 721 -0.58 8.37 57.67
C VAL A 721 -0.52 6.84 57.44
N ARG A 722 -0.83 6.39 56.22
CA ARG A 722 -0.77 4.99 55.86
C ARG A 722 0.66 4.40 55.95
N PHE A 723 1.65 5.19 55.54
CA PHE A 723 3.05 4.77 55.65
C PHE A 723 3.50 4.65 57.13
N THR A 724 3.07 5.56 58.00
CA THR A 724 3.37 5.51 59.43
C THR A 724 2.69 4.35 60.14
N GLU A 725 1.51 3.93 59.70
CA GLU A 725 0.83 2.73 60.22
C GLU A 725 1.58 1.44 59.88
N ILE A 726 2.20 1.38 58.70
CA ILE A 726 2.97 0.21 58.23
C ILE A 726 4.41 0.20 58.79
N LEU A 727 4.95 1.37 59.10
CA LEU A 727 6.33 1.51 59.52
C LEU A 727 6.71 0.77 60.82
N PRO A 728 5.85 0.68 61.88
CA PRO A 728 6.16 -0.12 63.05
C PRO A 728 6.42 -1.60 62.74
N THR A 729 5.68 -2.13 61.78
CA THR A 729 5.85 -3.47 61.28
C THR A 729 7.20 -3.63 60.52
N LEU A 730 7.57 -2.62 59.73
CA LEU A 730 8.88 -2.58 59.05
C LEU A 730 10.05 -2.44 60.03
N ASN A 731 9.90 -1.66 61.10
CA ASN A 731 10.93 -1.49 62.13
C ASN A 731 11.10 -2.73 62.99
N GLN A 732 10.04 -3.52 63.24
CA GLN A 732 10.16 -4.84 63.87
C GLN A 732 10.94 -5.82 63.01
N LEU A 733 10.87 -5.69 61.71
CA LEU A 733 11.64 -6.50 60.75
C LEU A 733 13.14 -6.19 60.76
N LYS A 734 13.53 -4.94 61.05
CA LYS A 734 14.94 -4.57 61.21
C LYS A 734 15.64 -5.28 62.37
N GLN A 735 14.90 -5.81 63.34
CA GLN A 735 15.46 -6.57 64.46
C GLN A 735 15.80 -8.03 64.09
N TYR A 736 15.35 -8.53 62.94
CA TYR A 736 15.58 -9.89 62.46
C TYR A 736 16.51 -9.95 61.22
N VAL A 737 17.06 -8.82 60.78
CA VAL A 737 18.12 -8.69 59.79
C VAL A 737 19.39 -8.23 60.51
#